data_02af1b04bc8ee38166511aee00c9b2f1
#
_entry.id   02af1b04bc8ee38166511aee00c9b2f1
#
_cell.length_a   1.000
_cell.length_b   1.000
_cell.length_c   1.000
_cell.angle_alpha   90.00
_cell.angle_beta   90.00
_cell.angle_gamma   90.00
#
_symmetry.space_group_name_H-M   'P 1'
#
loop_
_entity.id
_entity.type
_entity.pdbx_description
1 polymer ?
#
loop_
_entity_poly.entity_id
_entity_poly.type
_entity_poly.pdbx_seq_one_letter_code
_entity_poly.pdbx_strand_id
1 'polypeptide(L)'
;MIKTISSLKIYLLPIFFISLLSGCGVWEDFTTYFNLYYNTKDKFEEAEAAIKLQRKNLFEFEEPAISGNVPQLLNQVIEKCSKILQFHSKSSYVDNALLMLGKSFYYQRNYQKAIRKFQELAVTDPESNLILENDLWIAKTQMRLKDFKNALPMLKYVREKSIDESENDFTKEAYVEEIVHLIIQEQYSSAITLMKEFLDVSRDDEVNAEVVYELARLYIKMDDIENAMASYQKVFDYSPSFDIEFKAKAELASTLREAGKDEESLVLLEEMRNQNKYSDSYDKIDLETGITLYALGRVEESVELLIKVDTTYTSSPNSGIAKFKLGEIFEYHYKNFDSASTYYVKAASSTAPPEYSKPASEKAQLFRKYQTIQKNIFDSKKQLSYLENPEEFIQDSIAFYSDTLSAEEQSFQQEPFGENRNEGDEKGLVQPPKTQVKTQTKNPPLRPIISVDSLKSIIVKNEFDLANLFFTELNVPDSAFYYYKNIVDSFPDSRFYSSSLYSLGAYYNSVGRQEEADSIFNFIYENYRTENIVNAAALQLKKPLINLNYDPADELYIEAEKKLIEKRYDESVNKFYNIFTTHPKSPIAPKALYAGGWILENELKLLDSAAVFYDSLDVKYPQSQYASRIKPKLSFYKQENERKNKAIEDSLKQIEAQKLEKMKSDSLKANKPGEEVKKEQPQIEEAPDTDEEIKRKEMEENELQKSGVPVDIKEPENPKNEKIK
;
A
#
# COMPACT_ATOMS: atom_id res chain seq x y z
N MET A 1 104.91 22.29 -28.75
CA MET A 1 103.83 21.51 -28.15
C MET A 1 102.64 22.36 -27.60
N ILE A 2 102.71 23.68 -27.56
CA ILE A 2 101.68 24.53 -26.91
C ILE A 2 100.66 25.12 -27.96
N LYS A 3 100.94 25.10 -29.26
CA LYS A 3 100.03 25.58 -30.33
C LYS A 3 98.98 24.62 -30.81
N THR A 4 99.09 23.33 -30.51
CA THR A 4 98.14 22.28 -30.95
C THR A 4 96.98 22.10 -29.99
N ILE A 5 97.09 22.55 -28.71
CA ILE A 5 96.04 22.43 -27.68
C ILE A 5 94.95 23.53 -27.78
N SER A 6 95.29 24.68 -28.40
CA SER A 6 94.34 25.77 -28.57
C SER A 6 93.39 25.54 -29.77
N SER A 7 93.75 24.83 -30.77
CA SER A 7 92.86 24.52 -31.93
C SER A 7 91.83 23.41 -31.59
N LEU A 8 92.19 22.48 -30.69
CA LEU A 8 91.28 21.42 -30.28
C LEU A 8 90.12 21.96 -29.42
N LYS A 9 90.37 23.02 -28.62
CA LYS A 9 89.35 23.66 -27.82
C LYS A 9 88.32 24.42 -28.65
N ILE A 10 88.66 24.89 -29.82
CA ILE A 10 87.75 25.63 -30.73
C ILE A 10 86.78 24.70 -31.46
N TYR A 11 87.18 23.45 -31.72
CA TYR A 11 86.30 22.44 -32.32
C TYR A 11 85.44 21.68 -31.28
N LEU A 12 85.83 21.61 -30.00
CA LEU A 12 85.06 21.00 -28.97
C LEU A 12 83.88 21.89 -28.55
N LEU A 13 84.02 23.21 -28.62
CA LEU A 13 82.90 24.14 -28.23
C LEU A 13 81.72 24.05 -29.20
N PRO A 14 81.83 24.00 -30.55
CA PRO A 14 80.68 23.83 -31.42
C PRO A 14 80.07 22.40 -31.35
N ILE A 15 80.89 21.35 -31.05
CA ILE A 15 80.37 19.97 -30.86
C ILE A 15 79.56 19.92 -29.52
N PHE A 16 80.00 20.58 -28.47
CA PHE A 16 79.24 20.72 -27.24
C PHE A 16 77.98 21.56 -27.48
N PHE A 17 78.01 22.60 -28.29
CA PHE A 17 76.82 23.39 -28.62
C PHE A 17 75.85 22.63 -29.57
N ILE A 18 76.36 21.78 -30.48
CA ILE A 18 75.52 20.91 -31.34
C ILE A 18 74.91 19.76 -30.53
N SER A 19 75.60 19.23 -29.53
CA SER A 19 75.03 18.26 -28.62
C SER A 19 73.97 18.85 -27.66
N LEU A 20 74.06 20.16 -27.36
CA LEU A 20 73.01 20.88 -26.64
C LEU A 20 71.75 21.18 -27.54
N LEU A 21 71.93 21.27 -28.89
CA LEU A 21 70.81 21.46 -29.80
C LEU A 21 70.10 20.15 -30.17
N SER A 22 70.71 18.98 -29.96
CA SER A 22 70.01 17.70 -30.10
C SER A 22 69.17 17.33 -28.87
N GLY A 23 69.12 18.17 -27.82
CA GLY A 23 68.43 17.95 -26.58
C GLY A 23 67.00 18.56 -26.52
N CYS A 24 66.36 18.85 -27.68
CA CYS A 24 64.99 19.43 -27.62
C CYS A 24 64.00 18.59 -26.81
N GLY A 25 64.08 17.26 -26.90
CA GLY A 25 63.19 16.37 -26.11
C GLY A 25 63.52 16.43 -24.60
N VAL A 26 64.81 16.35 -24.24
CA VAL A 26 65.27 16.42 -22.84
C VAL A 26 64.96 17.78 -22.18
N TRP A 27 65.06 18.87 -22.96
CA TRP A 27 64.69 20.21 -22.45
C TRP A 27 63.18 20.36 -22.32
N GLU A 28 62.44 19.83 -23.26
CA GLU A 28 60.96 19.81 -23.19
C GLU A 28 60.45 18.98 -21.99
N ASP A 29 61.02 17.79 -21.78
CA ASP A 29 60.70 16.97 -20.62
C ASP A 29 61.05 17.65 -19.29
N PHE A 30 62.24 18.29 -19.21
CA PHE A 30 62.66 19.03 -18.03
C PHE A 30 61.72 20.19 -17.71
N THR A 31 61.34 20.98 -18.68
CA THR A 31 60.43 22.13 -18.52
C THR A 31 59.02 21.67 -18.22
N THR A 32 58.53 20.60 -18.88
CA THR A 32 57.22 20.00 -18.62
C THR A 32 57.12 19.41 -17.23
N TYR A 33 58.18 18.67 -16.79
CA TYR A 33 58.23 18.06 -15.47
C TYR A 33 58.10 19.10 -14.35
N PHE A 34 58.99 20.11 -14.33
CA PHE A 34 59.01 21.08 -13.22
C PHE A 34 57.89 22.09 -13.25
N ASN A 35 57.39 22.50 -14.43
CA ASN A 35 56.41 23.56 -14.50
C ASN A 35 54.95 23.03 -14.50
N LEU A 36 54.70 21.84 -15.04
CA LEU A 36 53.37 21.32 -15.21
C LEU A 36 53.17 19.95 -14.55
N TYR A 37 53.92 18.94 -14.95
CA TYR A 37 53.68 17.56 -14.58
C TYR A 37 53.77 17.30 -13.07
N TYR A 38 54.86 17.68 -12.43
CA TYR A 38 55.07 17.44 -10.99
C TYR A 38 53.92 18.01 -10.12
N ASN A 39 53.60 19.28 -10.33
CA ASN A 39 52.52 19.94 -9.61
C ASN A 39 51.11 19.40 -9.97
N THR A 40 50.97 18.76 -11.13
CA THR A 40 49.70 18.16 -11.54
C THR A 40 49.55 16.79 -10.90
N LYS A 41 50.61 16.01 -10.91
CA LYS A 41 50.67 14.70 -10.23
C LYS A 41 50.33 14.82 -8.74
N ASP A 42 51.02 15.74 -8.04
CA ASP A 42 50.80 15.99 -6.61
C ASP A 42 49.30 16.30 -6.31
N LYS A 43 48.68 17.19 -7.11
CA LYS A 43 47.25 17.51 -6.95
C LYS A 43 46.32 16.33 -7.30
N PHE A 44 46.69 15.52 -8.26
CA PHE A 44 45.93 14.35 -8.63
C PHE A 44 45.99 13.29 -7.52
N GLU A 45 47.18 13.04 -6.97
CA GLU A 45 47.39 12.11 -5.83
C GLU A 45 46.62 12.55 -4.60
N GLU A 46 46.60 13.87 -4.30
CA GLU A 46 45.80 14.44 -3.22
C GLU A 46 44.27 14.18 -3.45
N ALA A 47 43.79 14.42 -4.67
CA ALA A 47 42.40 14.20 -5.02
C ALA A 47 42.03 12.69 -4.96
N GLU A 48 42.85 11.82 -5.53
CA GLU A 48 42.62 10.38 -5.54
C GLU A 48 42.65 9.77 -4.13
N ALA A 49 43.58 10.18 -3.29
CA ALA A 49 43.62 9.77 -1.88
C ALA A 49 42.35 10.19 -1.12
N ALA A 50 41.88 11.45 -1.34
CA ALA A 50 40.65 11.91 -0.71
C ALA A 50 39.41 11.17 -1.22
N ILE A 51 39.37 10.72 -2.46
CA ILE A 51 38.29 9.88 -3.02
C ILE A 51 38.33 8.48 -2.42
N LYS A 52 39.51 7.86 -2.35
CA LYS A 52 39.70 6.52 -1.76
C LYS A 52 39.24 6.47 -0.30
N LEU A 53 39.51 7.52 0.48
CA LEU A 53 39.04 7.62 1.89
C LEU A 53 37.51 7.72 2.03
N GLN A 54 36.80 8.11 1.00
CA GLN A 54 35.34 8.18 1.01
C GLN A 54 34.66 6.84 0.68
N ARG A 55 35.39 5.87 0.16
CA ARG A 55 34.89 4.54 -0.18
C ARG A 55 34.71 3.73 1.13
N LYS A 56 33.46 3.33 1.39
CA LYS A 56 33.09 2.63 2.62
C LYS A 56 33.09 1.11 2.49
N ASN A 57 33.02 0.60 1.28
CA ASN A 57 32.95 -0.82 0.98
C ASN A 57 33.73 -1.10 -0.32
N LEU A 58 34.48 -2.18 -0.33
CA LEU A 58 35.24 -2.61 -1.50
C LEU A 58 34.33 -2.95 -2.70
N PHE A 59 33.12 -3.47 -2.45
CA PHE A 59 32.18 -3.96 -3.45
C PHE A 59 31.07 -2.96 -3.83
N GLU A 60 31.35 -1.66 -3.69
CA GLU A 60 30.41 -0.62 -4.19
C GLU A 60 30.57 -0.43 -5.70
N PHE A 61 29.45 -0.52 -6.43
CA PHE A 61 29.45 -0.26 -7.89
C PHE A 61 29.63 1.22 -8.22
N GLU A 62 28.94 2.08 -7.48
CA GLU A 62 29.03 3.52 -7.72
C GLU A 62 30.26 4.11 -7.03
N GLU A 63 31.04 4.90 -7.77
CA GLU A 63 32.09 5.68 -7.17
C GLU A 63 31.51 6.68 -6.14
N PRO A 64 32.22 6.96 -5.03
CA PRO A 64 31.79 7.95 -4.05
C PRO A 64 31.51 9.30 -4.72
N ALA A 65 30.54 10.04 -4.20
CA ALA A 65 30.29 11.41 -4.65
C ALA A 65 31.46 12.30 -4.20
N ILE A 66 32.15 12.92 -5.18
CA ILE A 66 33.26 13.80 -4.87
C ILE A 66 32.78 15.02 -4.05
N SER A 67 33.50 15.31 -2.96
CA SER A 67 33.14 16.38 -2.01
C SER A 67 34.35 17.22 -1.60
N GLY A 68 34.13 18.27 -0.84
CA GLY A 68 35.21 19.14 -0.34
C GLY A 68 35.96 19.88 -1.46
N ASN A 69 37.29 19.81 -1.42
CA ASN A 69 38.18 20.44 -2.40
C ASN A 69 38.44 19.58 -3.64
N VAL A 70 38.01 18.30 -3.64
CA VAL A 70 38.29 17.35 -4.72
C VAL A 70 37.83 17.84 -6.11
N PRO A 71 36.61 18.37 -6.32
CA PRO A 71 36.21 18.91 -7.61
C PRO A 71 37.14 20.00 -8.13
N GLN A 72 37.65 20.85 -7.25
CA GLN A 72 38.58 21.92 -7.62
C GLN A 72 39.95 21.38 -8.01
N LEU A 73 40.48 20.41 -7.27
CA LEU A 73 41.73 19.71 -7.57
C LEU A 73 41.65 19.03 -8.94
N LEU A 74 40.61 18.24 -9.18
CA LEU A 74 40.42 17.54 -10.47
C LEU A 74 40.30 18.54 -11.65
N ASN A 75 39.63 19.69 -11.48
CA ASN A 75 39.57 20.72 -12.49
C ASN A 75 40.96 21.31 -12.84
N GLN A 76 41.78 21.53 -11.81
CA GLN A 76 43.17 22.00 -12.01
C GLN A 76 44.02 20.95 -12.71
N VAL A 77 43.85 19.65 -12.38
CA VAL A 77 44.49 18.54 -13.09
C VAL A 77 44.09 18.52 -14.57
N ILE A 78 42.78 18.62 -14.88
CA ILE A 78 42.24 18.65 -16.21
C ILE A 78 42.85 19.81 -17.02
N GLU A 79 42.91 21.01 -16.45
CA GLU A 79 43.47 22.17 -17.09
C GLU A 79 44.96 21.98 -17.43
N LYS A 80 45.75 21.52 -16.44
CA LYS A 80 47.21 21.37 -16.60
C LYS A 80 47.56 20.21 -17.55
N CYS A 81 46.90 19.06 -17.43
CA CYS A 81 47.08 17.96 -18.38
C CYS A 81 46.72 18.36 -19.80
N SER A 82 45.63 19.14 -20.00
CA SER A 82 45.29 19.68 -21.30
C SER A 82 46.36 20.61 -21.86
N LYS A 83 47.04 21.40 -20.99
CA LYS A 83 48.20 22.23 -21.44
C LYS A 83 49.41 21.40 -21.83
N ILE A 84 49.70 20.28 -21.15
CA ILE A 84 50.75 19.35 -21.54
C ILE A 84 50.47 18.82 -22.96
N LEU A 85 49.25 18.33 -23.20
CA LEU A 85 48.86 17.79 -24.51
C LEU A 85 48.89 18.84 -25.61
N GLN A 86 48.54 20.10 -25.33
CA GLN A 86 48.48 21.16 -26.31
C GLN A 86 49.85 21.74 -26.63
N PHE A 87 50.70 21.96 -25.65
CA PHE A 87 51.93 22.75 -25.83
C PHE A 87 53.21 21.91 -25.69
N HIS A 88 53.12 20.68 -25.15
CA HIS A 88 54.25 19.81 -24.89
C HIS A 88 54.00 18.38 -25.42
N SER A 89 53.45 18.30 -26.62
CA SER A 89 53.03 17.03 -27.25
C SER A 89 54.17 16.06 -27.58
N LYS A 90 55.43 16.46 -27.43
CA LYS A 90 56.62 15.61 -27.62
C LYS A 90 57.25 15.19 -26.28
N SER A 91 56.72 15.62 -25.19
CA SER A 91 57.19 15.23 -23.84
C SER A 91 56.92 13.78 -23.57
N SER A 92 57.82 13.10 -22.86
CA SER A 92 57.62 11.74 -22.34
C SER A 92 56.53 11.63 -21.26
N TYR A 93 55.91 12.78 -20.86
CA TYR A 93 54.82 12.80 -19.88
C TYR A 93 53.42 12.91 -20.54
N VAL A 94 53.32 12.75 -21.86
CA VAL A 94 52.04 12.80 -22.59
C VAL A 94 51.12 11.65 -22.19
N ASP A 95 51.65 10.44 -22.11
CA ASP A 95 50.91 9.24 -21.64
C ASP A 95 50.40 9.40 -20.21
N ASN A 96 51.24 9.87 -19.29
CA ASN A 96 50.89 10.18 -17.91
C ASN A 96 49.78 11.26 -17.84
N ALA A 97 49.88 12.31 -18.69
CA ALA A 97 48.88 13.36 -18.74
C ALA A 97 47.52 12.85 -19.29
N LEU A 98 47.55 11.98 -20.28
CA LEU A 98 46.35 11.32 -20.84
C LEU A 98 45.67 10.43 -19.80
N LEU A 99 46.45 9.62 -19.06
CA LEU A 99 45.93 8.76 -17.99
C LEU A 99 45.29 9.57 -16.87
N MET A 100 46.02 10.57 -16.33
CA MET A 100 45.48 11.44 -15.25
C MET A 100 44.23 12.22 -15.71
N LEU A 101 44.22 12.67 -16.98
CA LEU A 101 43.07 13.37 -17.56
C LEU A 101 41.85 12.43 -17.67
N GLY A 102 42.06 11.20 -18.12
CA GLY A 102 41.04 10.16 -18.19
C GLY A 102 40.45 9.82 -16.81
N LYS A 103 41.34 9.55 -15.85
CA LYS A 103 40.96 9.29 -14.44
C LYS A 103 40.21 10.47 -13.81
N SER A 104 40.64 11.72 -14.07
CA SER A 104 39.95 12.92 -13.58
C SER A 104 38.53 13.04 -14.14
N PHE A 105 38.32 12.76 -15.43
CA PHE A 105 36.98 12.71 -16.02
C PHE A 105 36.14 11.57 -15.51
N TYR A 106 36.74 10.40 -15.22
CA TYR A 106 36.06 9.25 -14.61
C TYR A 106 35.51 9.61 -13.23
N TYR A 107 36.32 10.15 -12.34
CA TYR A 107 35.89 10.56 -11.00
C TYR A 107 34.83 11.67 -11.04
N GLN A 108 34.83 12.53 -12.06
CA GLN A 108 33.75 13.49 -12.30
C GLN A 108 32.50 12.86 -12.95
N ARG A 109 32.47 11.53 -13.09
CA ARG A 109 31.40 10.75 -13.74
C ARG A 109 31.20 11.14 -15.21
N ASN A 110 32.17 11.76 -15.86
CA ASN A 110 32.15 12.08 -17.28
C ASN A 110 32.78 10.96 -18.09
N TYR A 111 32.16 9.80 -18.02
CA TYR A 111 32.69 8.56 -18.60
C TYR A 111 32.94 8.63 -20.11
N GLN A 112 32.16 9.40 -20.85
CA GLN A 112 32.36 9.57 -22.30
C GLN A 112 33.63 10.36 -22.61
N LYS A 113 34.05 11.30 -21.78
CA LYS A 113 35.33 11.97 -21.94
C LYS A 113 36.49 11.10 -21.44
N ALA A 114 36.28 10.40 -20.35
CA ALA A 114 37.26 9.49 -19.78
C ALA A 114 37.67 8.42 -20.80
N ILE A 115 36.71 7.69 -21.37
CA ILE A 115 36.99 6.60 -22.33
C ILE A 115 37.79 7.12 -23.57
N ARG A 116 37.49 8.32 -24.06
CA ARG A 116 38.21 8.90 -25.16
C ARG A 116 39.68 9.16 -24.82
N LYS A 117 39.98 9.61 -23.61
CA LYS A 117 41.36 9.90 -23.17
C LYS A 117 42.18 8.63 -22.98
N PHE A 118 41.56 7.61 -22.43
CA PHE A 118 42.18 6.30 -22.32
C PHE A 118 42.45 5.65 -23.71
N GLN A 119 41.50 5.75 -24.63
CA GLN A 119 41.70 5.29 -26.01
C GLN A 119 42.75 6.10 -26.75
N GLU A 120 42.83 7.40 -26.51
CA GLU A 120 43.88 8.27 -27.06
C GLU A 120 45.26 7.81 -26.60
N LEU A 121 45.44 7.46 -25.32
CA LEU A 121 46.68 6.93 -24.78
C LEU A 121 47.07 5.63 -25.50
N ALA A 122 46.13 4.66 -25.55
CA ALA A 122 46.38 3.36 -26.16
C ALA A 122 46.82 3.44 -27.65
N VAL A 123 46.35 4.48 -28.38
CA VAL A 123 46.71 4.72 -29.79
C VAL A 123 48.00 5.53 -29.93
N THR A 124 48.21 6.50 -29.02
CA THR A 124 49.36 7.43 -29.14
C THR A 124 50.66 6.79 -28.68
N ASP A 125 50.60 5.97 -27.61
CA ASP A 125 51.77 5.28 -27.03
C ASP A 125 51.42 3.84 -26.62
N PRO A 126 51.30 2.92 -27.59
CA PRO A 126 50.92 1.52 -27.28
C PRO A 126 52.01 0.73 -26.53
N GLU A 127 53.24 1.24 -26.50
CA GLU A 127 54.37 0.63 -25.75
C GLU A 127 54.59 1.27 -24.36
N SER A 128 53.74 2.20 -23.96
CA SER A 128 53.81 2.82 -22.63
C SER A 128 53.72 1.77 -21.53
N ASN A 129 54.49 1.93 -20.48
CA ASN A 129 54.37 1.10 -19.26
C ASN A 129 53.07 1.33 -18.52
N LEU A 130 52.23 2.30 -18.92
CA LEU A 130 50.93 2.59 -18.35
C LEU A 130 49.79 1.85 -19.07
N ILE A 131 50.07 1.04 -20.12
CA ILE A 131 49.00 0.38 -20.90
C ILE A 131 48.14 -0.55 -20.04
N LEU A 132 48.75 -1.35 -19.18
CA LEU A 132 47.98 -2.26 -18.32
C LEU A 132 47.02 -1.50 -17.37
N GLU A 133 47.51 -0.41 -16.75
CA GLU A 133 46.65 0.48 -15.94
C GLU A 133 45.60 1.15 -16.79
N ASN A 134 45.94 1.61 -17.99
CA ASN A 134 45.01 2.24 -18.91
C ASN A 134 43.88 1.27 -19.34
N ASP A 135 44.20 0.00 -19.60
CA ASP A 135 43.26 -1.03 -19.97
C ASP A 135 42.27 -1.32 -18.79
N LEU A 136 42.80 -1.33 -17.56
CA LEU A 136 41.92 -1.39 -16.35
C LEU A 136 40.93 -0.23 -16.32
N TRP A 137 41.41 1.01 -16.55
CA TRP A 137 40.56 2.19 -16.54
C TRP A 137 39.58 2.25 -17.71
N ILE A 138 39.94 1.71 -18.87
CA ILE A 138 39.01 1.49 -19.99
C ILE A 138 37.88 0.56 -19.53
N ALA A 139 38.26 -0.59 -18.99
CA ALA A 139 37.29 -1.59 -18.54
C ALA A 139 36.35 -1.02 -17.43
N LYS A 140 36.89 -0.37 -16.39
CA LYS A 140 36.10 0.32 -15.34
C LYS A 140 35.17 1.36 -15.93
N THR A 141 35.61 2.13 -16.92
CA THR A 141 34.79 3.14 -17.60
C THR A 141 33.64 2.49 -18.39
N GLN A 142 33.93 1.41 -19.12
CA GLN A 142 32.92 0.63 -19.83
C GLN A 142 31.89 0.00 -18.89
N MET A 143 32.32 -0.49 -17.70
CA MET A 143 31.40 -0.96 -16.66
C MET A 143 30.40 0.12 -16.25
N ARG A 144 30.87 1.35 -15.98
CA ARG A 144 30.00 2.49 -15.62
C ARG A 144 29.10 2.94 -16.79
N LEU A 145 29.54 2.75 -18.04
CA LEU A 145 28.73 2.97 -19.26
C LEU A 145 27.78 1.80 -19.55
N LYS A 146 27.81 0.73 -18.76
CA LYS A 146 27.04 -0.52 -18.95
C LYS A 146 27.38 -1.26 -20.26
N ASP A 147 28.55 -1.03 -20.82
CA ASP A 147 29.09 -1.76 -21.96
C ASP A 147 29.82 -3.04 -21.50
N PHE A 148 29.05 -3.93 -20.85
CA PHE A 148 29.58 -5.16 -20.25
C PHE A 148 30.19 -6.10 -21.31
N LYS A 149 29.70 -6.04 -22.53
CA LYS A 149 30.22 -6.86 -23.62
C LYS A 149 31.71 -6.63 -23.89
N ASN A 150 32.15 -5.39 -23.77
CA ASN A 150 33.56 -5.02 -23.98
C ASN A 150 34.33 -4.99 -22.68
N ALA A 151 33.68 -4.61 -21.55
CA ALA A 151 34.32 -4.49 -20.26
C ALA A 151 34.78 -5.85 -19.68
N LEU A 152 33.93 -6.88 -19.67
CA LEU A 152 34.26 -8.15 -19.01
C LEU A 152 35.44 -8.89 -19.63
N PRO A 153 35.60 -9.00 -20.98
CA PRO A 153 36.79 -9.56 -21.60
C PRO A 153 38.06 -8.76 -21.27
N MET A 154 37.94 -7.44 -21.16
CA MET A 154 39.06 -6.56 -20.82
C MET A 154 39.46 -6.73 -19.36
N LEU A 155 38.50 -6.80 -18.41
CA LEU A 155 38.79 -7.10 -17.00
C LEU A 155 39.50 -8.45 -16.84
N LYS A 156 39.03 -9.47 -17.56
CA LYS A 156 39.67 -10.78 -17.56
C LYS A 156 41.10 -10.71 -18.06
N TYR A 157 41.34 -10.00 -19.16
CA TYR A 157 42.71 -9.81 -19.70
C TYR A 157 43.60 -9.07 -18.69
N VAL A 158 43.13 -7.96 -18.12
CA VAL A 158 43.88 -7.22 -17.09
C VAL A 158 44.20 -8.10 -15.90
N ARG A 159 43.24 -8.88 -15.40
CA ARG A 159 43.42 -9.80 -14.30
C ARG A 159 44.52 -10.83 -14.55
N GLU A 160 44.46 -11.52 -15.70
CA GLU A 160 45.43 -12.53 -16.06
C GLU A 160 46.86 -11.91 -16.20
N LYS A 161 46.95 -10.78 -16.90
CA LYS A 161 48.23 -10.12 -17.13
C LYS A 161 48.81 -9.49 -15.88
N SER A 162 47.99 -8.88 -15.00
CA SER A 162 48.47 -8.28 -13.74
C SER A 162 48.97 -9.32 -12.75
N ILE A 163 48.44 -10.54 -12.77
CA ILE A 163 48.97 -11.67 -11.99
C ILE A 163 50.35 -12.05 -12.50
N ASP A 164 50.54 -12.18 -13.83
CA ASP A 164 51.80 -12.53 -14.42
C ASP A 164 52.89 -11.46 -14.21
N GLU A 165 52.49 -10.18 -14.16
CA GLU A 165 53.38 -9.04 -13.91
C GLU A 165 53.53 -8.69 -12.43
N SER A 166 52.81 -9.38 -11.52
CA SER A 166 52.81 -9.15 -10.10
C SER A 166 52.29 -7.76 -9.70
N GLU A 167 51.36 -7.19 -10.47
CA GLU A 167 50.69 -5.90 -10.23
C GLU A 167 49.47 -6.10 -9.35
N ASN A 168 49.67 -6.26 -8.05
CA ASN A 168 48.64 -6.65 -7.08
C ASN A 168 47.46 -5.69 -7.04
N ASP A 169 47.68 -4.37 -7.20
CA ASP A 169 46.59 -3.38 -7.18
C ASP A 169 45.67 -3.51 -8.41
N PHE A 170 46.21 -3.77 -9.57
CA PHE A 170 45.43 -3.97 -10.81
C PHE A 170 44.68 -5.29 -10.76
N THR A 171 45.32 -6.34 -10.20
CA THR A 171 44.71 -7.64 -9.92
C THR A 171 43.46 -7.45 -9.05
N LYS A 172 43.62 -6.80 -7.90
CA LYS A 172 42.52 -6.51 -6.97
C LYS A 172 41.35 -5.76 -7.64
N GLU A 173 41.67 -4.63 -8.29
CA GLU A 173 40.64 -3.79 -8.93
C GLU A 173 39.90 -4.54 -10.03
N ALA A 174 40.57 -5.37 -10.83
CA ALA A 174 39.94 -6.15 -11.89
C ALA A 174 38.98 -7.22 -11.32
N TYR A 175 39.39 -7.94 -10.29
CA TYR A 175 38.54 -8.90 -9.60
C TYR A 175 37.31 -8.21 -8.96
N VAL A 176 37.53 -7.12 -8.26
CA VAL A 176 36.47 -6.38 -7.58
C VAL A 176 35.39 -5.91 -8.57
N GLU A 177 35.77 -5.32 -9.71
CA GLU A 177 34.80 -4.85 -10.72
C GLU A 177 33.97 -6.00 -11.30
N GLU A 178 34.58 -7.17 -11.56
CA GLU A 178 33.88 -8.35 -12.06
C GLU A 178 32.97 -8.96 -11.00
N ILE A 179 33.42 -9.07 -9.74
CA ILE A 179 32.64 -9.56 -8.59
C ILE A 179 31.42 -8.64 -8.37
N VAL A 180 31.62 -7.33 -8.34
CA VAL A 180 30.53 -6.35 -8.18
C VAL A 180 29.48 -6.50 -9.28
N HIS A 181 29.93 -6.70 -10.52
CA HIS A 181 29.01 -6.98 -11.62
C HIS A 181 28.17 -8.23 -11.38
N LEU A 182 28.80 -9.33 -10.98
CA LEU A 182 28.10 -10.59 -10.69
C LEU A 182 27.10 -10.44 -9.54
N ILE A 183 27.47 -9.70 -8.48
CA ILE A 183 26.58 -9.41 -7.35
C ILE A 183 25.32 -8.63 -7.81
N ILE A 184 25.50 -7.60 -8.66
CA ILE A 184 24.39 -6.79 -9.19
C ILE A 184 23.48 -7.62 -10.11
N GLN A 185 24.05 -8.59 -10.84
CA GLN A 185 23.28 -9.52 -11.67
C GLN A 185 22.68 -10.68 -10.85
N GLU A 186 22.81 -10.66 -9.53
CA GLU A 186 22.36 -11.72 -8.61
C GLU A 186 22.96 -13.10 -8.91
N GLN A 187 24.10 -13.13 -9.60
CA GLN A 187 24.85 -14.36 -9.94
C GLN A 187 25.77 -14.75 -8.79
N TYR A 188 25.19 -14.96 -7.59
CA TYR A 188 25.95 -15.13 -6.35
C TYR A 188 26.91 -16.31 -6.38
N SER A 189 26.52 -17.45 -6.96
CA SER A 189 27.42 -18.61 -7.07
C SER A 189 28.66 -18.33 -7.89
N SER A 190 28.54 -17.54 -8.98
CA SER A 190 29.68 -17.13 -9.79
C SER A 190 30.56 -16.12 -9.06
N ALA A 191 29.92 -15.16 -8.35
CA ALA A 191 30.65 -14.20 -7.52
C ALA A 191 31.46 -14.90 -6.44
N ILE A 192 30.88 -15.88 -5.72
CA ILE A 192 31.56 -16.70 -4.71
C ILE A 192 32.76 -17.44 -5.31
N THR A 193 32.62 -18.03 -6.50
CA THR A 193 33.71 -18.71 -7.18
C THR A 193 34.84 -17.75 -7.47
N LEU A 194 34.53 -16.58 -8.01
CA LEU A 194 35.54 -15.57 -8.36
C LEU A 194 36.21 -14.96 -7.11
N MET A 195 35.47 -14.78 -6.02
CA MET A 195 36.04 -14.37 -4.73
C MET A 195 37.06 -15.39 -4.18
N LYS A 196 36.75 -16.68 -4.30
CA LYS A 196 37.69 -17.74 -3.87
C LYS A 196 38.93 -17.75 -4.75
N GLU A 197 38.81 -17.60 -6.07
CA GLU A 197 39.96 -17.45 -6.98
C GLU A 197 40.82 -16.24 -6.59
N PHE A 198 40.20 -15.11 -6.24
CA PHE A 198 40.91 -13.93 -5.78
C PHE A 198 41.70 -14.20 -4.50
N LEU A 199 41.09 -14.87 -3.51
CA LEU A 199 41.76 -15.21 -2.23
C LEU A 199 42.96 -16.13 -2.41
N ASP A 200 43.01 -16.95 -3.47
CA ASP A 200 44.16 -17.82 -3.78
C ASP A 200 45.38 -17.02 -4.31
N VAL A 201 45.17 -15.88 -4.93
CA VAL A 201 46.22 -15.06 -5.53
C VAL A 201 46.59 -13.81 -4.69
N SER A 202 45.64 -13.28 -3.91
CA SER A 202 45.82 -12.08 -3.09
C SER A 202 46.79 -12.31 -1.96
N ARG A 203 47.57 -11.27 -1.62
CA ARG A 203 48.53 -11.24 -0.49
C ARG A 203 48.21 -10.13 0.52
N ASP A 204 47.10 -9.44 0.33
CA ASP A 204 46.67 -8.34 1.19
C ASP A 204 45.64 -8.86 2.19
N ASP A 205 46.06 -9.08 3.42
CA ASP A 205 45.21 -9.65 4.47
C ASP A 205 44.04 -8.75 4.84
N GLU A 206 44.16 -7.41 4.76
CA GLU A 206 43.05 -6.49 5.03
C GLU A 206 41.96 -6.60 3.96
N VAL A 207 42.39 -6.63 2.72
CA VAL A 207 41.47 -6.85 1.57
C VAL A 207 40.85 -8.24 1.62
N ASN A 208 41.63 -9.27 1.97
CA ASN A 208 41.13 -10.64 2.09
C ASN A 208 40.06 -10.75 3.19
N ALA A 209 40.21 -10.03 4.29
CA ALA A 209 39.18 -9.95 5.34
C ALA A 209 37.88 -9.35 4.82
N GLU A 210 37.94 -8.27 4.03
CA GLU A 210 36.72 -7.68 3.39
C GLU A 210 36.06 -8.64 2.38
N VAL A 211 36.88 -9.33 1.59
CA VAL A 211 36.37 -10.31 0.60
C VAL A 211 35.66 -11.46 1.31
N VAL A 212 36.25 -12.00 2.37
CA VAL A 212 35.65 -13.11 3.13
C VAL A 212 34.41 -12.66 3.90
N TYR A 213 34.40 -11.42 4.40
CA TYR A 213 33.20 -10.82 4.99
C TYR A 213 32.06 -10.73 3.97
N GLU A 214 32.33 -10.23 2.75
CA GLU A 214 31.30 -10.17 1.71
C GLU A 214 30.88 -11.56 1.21
N LEU A 215 31.82 -12.51 1.15
CA LEU A 215 31.55 -13.92 0.85
C LEU A 215 30.51 -14.49 1.84
N ALA A 216 30.65 -14.22 3.13
CA ALA A 216 29.68 -14.64 4.15
C ALA A 216 28.30 -14.03 3.88
N ARG A 217 28.24 -12.74 3.53
CA ARG A 217 26.98 -12.06 3.19
C ARG A 217 26.30 -12.64 1.96
N LEU A 218 27.07 -13.08 0.95
CA LEU A 218 26.51 -13.77 -0.21
C LEU A 218 25.93 -15.14 0.16
N TYR A 219 26.57 -15.87 1.08
CA TYR A 219 26.01 -17.12 1.58
C TYR A 219 24.68 -16.90 2.33
N ILE A 220 24.57 -15.84 3.14
CA ILE A 220 23.28 -15.44 3.76
C ILE A 220 22.21 -15.20 2.71
N LYS A 221 22.54 -14.48 1.61
CA LYS A 221 21.58 -14.25 0.50
C LYS A 221 21.15 -15.52 -0.21
N MET A 222 21.94 -16.59 -0.12
CA MET A 222 21.65 -17.90 -0.69
C MET A 222 21.02 -18.88 0.33
N ASP A 223 20.72 -18.41 1.54
CA ASP A 223 20.19 -19.21 2.65
C ASP A 223 21.15 -20.35 3.08
N ASP A 224 22.45 -20.18 2.83
CA ASP A 224 23.52 -21.13 3.19
C ASP A 224 24.19 -20.71 4.50
N ILE A 225 23.48 -20.96 5.60
CA ILE A 225 23.85 -20.50 6.95
C ILE A 225 25.19 -21.13 7.41
N GLU A 226 25.45 -22.40 7.07
CA GLU A 226 26.69 -23.06 7.49
C GLU A 226 27.93 -22.43 6.86
N ASN A 227 27.92 -22.20 5.55
CA ASN A 227 29.02 -21.55 4.86
C ASN A 227 29.14 -20.07 5.24
N ALA A 228 28.04 -19.40 5.56
CA ALA A 228 28.06 -18.03 6.07
C ALA A 228 28.80 -17.94 7.42
N MET A 229 28.43 -18.78 8.39
CA MET A 229 29.13 -18.85 9.71
C MET A 229 30.62 -19.12 9.55
N ALA A 230 30.95 -20.15 8.75
CA ALA A 230 32.36 -20.51 8.52
C ALA A 230 33.14 -19.36 7.86
N SER A 231 32.50 -18.61 6.94
CA SER A 231 33.12 -17.46 6.30
C SER A 231 33.29 -16.28 7.27
N TYR A 232 32.26 -15.95 8.09
CA TYR A 232 32.44 -14.91 9.12
C TYR A 232 33.54 -15.24 10.11
N GLN A 233 33.68 -16.51 10.55
CA GLN A 233 34.78 -16.94 11.41
C GLN A 233 36.13 -16.79 10.73
N LYS A 234 36.22 -17.12 9.44
CA LYS A 234 37.44 -17.02 8.64
C LYS A 234 37.95 -15.58 8.47
N VAL A 235 37.08 -14.57 8.63
CA VAL A 235 37.51 -13.15 8.59
C VAL A 235 38.65 -12.89 9.58
N PHE A 236 38.64 -13.57 10.74
CA PHE A 236 39.62 -13.36 11.82
C PHE A 236 40.95 -14.07 11.59
N ASP A 237 41.03 -14.94 10.57
CA ASP A 237 42.29 -15.54 10.12
C ASP A 237 43.18 -14.54 9.37
N TYR A 238 42.56 -13.43 8.91
CA TYR A 238 43.22 -12.30 8.26
C TYR A 238 43.37 -11.13 9.25
N SER A 239 43.88 -10.01 8.79
CA SER A 239 44.03 -8.79 9.57
C SER A 239 42.93 -7.78 9.28
N PRO A 240 41.68 -8.01 9.72
CA PRO A 240 40.58 -7.13 9.40
C PRO A 240 40.79 -5.74 10.02
N SER A 241 40.31 -4.70 9.30
CA SER A 241 40.13 -3.40 9.91
C SER A 241 39.16 -3.49 11.09
N PHE A 242 39.20 -2.52 12.01
CA PHE A 242 38.27 -2.49 13.15
C PHE A 242 36.79 -2.55 12.75
N ASP A 243 36.44 -1.86 11.68
CA ASP A 243 35.05 -1.83 11.15
C ASP A 243 34.61 -3.21 10.63
N ILE A 244 35.47 -3.89 9.88
CA ILE A 244 35.20 -5.25 9.38
C ILE A 244 35.17 -6.27 10.50
N GLU A 245 36.06 -6.16 11.46
CA GLU A 245 36.09 -7.05 12.66
C GLU A 245 34.75 -6.94 13.42
N PHE A 246 34.30 -5.71 13.69
CA PHE A 246 33.06 -5.47 14.41
C PHE A 246 31.84 -5.99 13.64
N LYS A 247 31.76 -5.66 12.37
CA LYS A 247 30.66 -6.11 11.50
C LYS A 247 30.60 -7.63 11.40
N ALA A 248 31.77 -8.28 11.19
CA ALA A 248 31.84 -9.73 11.08
C ALA A 248 31.37 -10.43 12.36
N LYS A 249 31.77 -9.93 13.54
CA LYS A 249 31.30 -10.48 14.82
C LYS A 249 29.81 -10.26 15.05
N ALA A 250 29.31 -9.08 14.75
CA ALA A 250 27.90 -8.77 14.92
C ALA A 250 27.00 -9.62 13.98
N GLU A 251 27.40 -9.76 12.71
CA GLU A 251 26.70 -10.61 11.74
C GLU A 251 26.83 -12.10 12.08
N LEU A 252 28.01 -12.54 12.58
CA LEU A 252 28.21 -13.92 13.06
C LEU A 252 27.24 -14.22 14.22
N ALA A 253 27.09 -13.31 15.18
CA ALA A 253 26.17 -13.49 16.29
C ALA A 253 24.72 -13.63 15.81
N SER A 254 24.29 -12.82 14.83
CA SER A 254 22.96 -12.95 14.19
C SER A 254 22.81 -14.28 13.45
N THR A 255 23.83 -14.69 12.69
CA THR A 255 23.82 -15.94 11.92
C THR A 255 23.81 -17.18 12.83
N LEU A 256 24.53 -17.13 13.96
CA LEU A 256 24.49 -18.18 15.00
C LEU A 256 23.06 -18.35 15.54
N ARG A 257 22.38 -17.25 15.81
CA ARG A 257 20.97 -17.26 16.26
C ARG A 257 20.04 -17.85 15.18
N GLU A 258 20.23 -17.49 13.91
CA GLU A 258 19.46 -18.07 12.79
C GLU A 258 19.68 -19.59 12.67
N ALA A 259 20.89 -20.06 13.02
CA ALA A 259 21.23 -21.47 13.08
C ALA A 259 20.71 -22.20 14.35
N GLY A 260 20.00 -21.50 15.25
CA GLY A 260 19.55 -22.04 16.54
C GLY A 260 20.68 -22.25 17.55
N LYS A 261 21.84 -21.60 17.37
CA LYS A 261 23.01 -21.64 18.27
C LYS A 261 23.01 -20.40 19.16
N ASP A 262 21.90 -20.17 19.85
CA ASP A 262 21.64 -18.94 20.60
C ASP A 262 22.64 -18.74 21.74
N GLU A 263 23.10 -19.83 22.41
CA GLU A 263 24.09 -19.76 23.48
C GLU A 263 25.46 -19.30 22.96
N GLU A 264 25.88 -19.82 21.78
CA GLU A 264 27.15 -19.40 21.15
C GLU A 264 27.08 -17.92 20.74
N SER A 265 25.92 -17.46 20.23
CA SER A 265 25.66 -16.06 19.92
C SER A 265 25.78 -15.17 21.15
N LEU A 266 25.18 -15.59 22.27
CA LEU A 266 25.22 -14.82 23.52
C LEU A 266 26.65 -14.68 24.05
N VAL A 267 27.42 -15.77 24.08
CA VAL A 267 28.82 -15.75 24.50
C VAL A 267 29.64 -14.77 23.66
N LEU A 268 29.48 -14.80 22.33
CA LEU A 268 30.21 -13.89 21.44
C LEU A 268 29.85 -12.43 21.71
N LEU A 269 28.56 -12.12 21.92
CA LEU A 269 28.10 -10.77 22.21
C LEU A 269 28.60 -10.27 23.58
N GLU A 270 28.64 -11.14 24.60
CA GLU A 270 29.20 -10.82 25.92
C GLU A 270 30.71 -10.56 25.83
N GLU A 271 31.45 -11.35 25.05
CA GLU A 271 32.87 -11.10 24.78
C GLU A 271 33.11 -9.75 24.13
N MET A 272 32.27 -9.39 23.13
CA MET A 272 32.30 -8.07 22.48
C MET A 272 32.01 -6.96 23.50
N ARG A 273 30.97 -7.13 24.33
CA ARG A 273 30.53 -6.13 25.31
C ARG A 273 31.59 -5.84 26.37
N ASN A 274 32.42 -6.83 26.71
CA ASN A 274 33.50 -6.71 27.68
C ASN A 274 34.76 -6.01 27.11
N GLN A 275 34.81 -5.72 25.81
CA GLN A 275 35.95 -5.06 25.18
C GLN A 275 35.67 -3.57 24.97
N ASN A 276 36.46 -2.72 25.67
CA ASN A 276 36.29 -1.25 25.58
C ASN A 276 36.44 -0.68 24.15
N LYS A 277 37.13 -1.40 23.25
CA LYS A 277 37.27 -0.95 21.86
C LYS A 277 35.95 -0.84 21.13
N TYR A 278 34.91 -1.53 21.58
CA TYR A 278 33.56 -1.48 20.99
C TYR A 278 32.58 -0.50 21.68
N SER A 279 33.09 0.36 22.59
CA SER A 279 32.25 1.27 23.38
C SER A 279 31.26 2.11 22.56
N ASP A 280 31.69 2.57 21.38
CA ASP A 280 30.86 3.40 20.48
C ASP A 280 29.74 2.61 19.76
N SER A 281 29.80 1.27 19.88
CA SER A 281 28.84 0.35 19.27
C SER A 281 28.08 -0.51 20.29
N TYR A 282 28.10 -0.12 21.56
CA TYR A 282 27.40 -0.84 22.61
C TYR A 282 25.89 -0.86 22.43
N ASP A 283 25.32 0.13 21.79
CA ASP A 283 23.90 0.16 21.40
C ASP A 283 23.53 -1.02 20.48
N LYS A 284 24.38 -1.36 19.51
CA LYS A 284 24.17 -2.51 18.62
C LYS A 284 24.39 -3.83 19.36
N ILE A 285 25.44 -3.92 20.19
CA ILE A 285 25.73 -5.13 20.96
C ILE A 285 24.63 -5.43 21.98
N ASP A 286 24.19 -4.42 22.75
CA ASP A 286 23.11 -4.57 23.73
C ASP A 286 21.77 -4.92 23.04
N LEU A 287 21.51 -4.38 21.82
CA LEU A 287 20.34 -4.75 21.02
C LEU A 287 20.37 -6.22 20.61
N GLU A 288 21.46 -6.68 19.97
CA GLU A 288 21.61 -8.06 19.53
C GLU A 288 21.57 -9.04 20.71
N THR A 289 22.17 -8.67 21.84
CA THR A 289 22.07 -9.45 23.08
C THR A 289 20.63 -9.57 23.55
N GLY A 290 19.87 -8.48 23.55
CA GLY A 290 18.45 -8.50 23.90
C GLY A 290 17.63 -9.41 22.99
N ILE A 291 17.90 -9.41 21.68
CA ILE A 291 17.22 -10.28 20.71
C ILE A 291 17.61 -11.75 20.95
N THR A 292 18.89 -12.03 21.24
CA THR A 292 19.39 -13.38 21.54
C THR A 292 18.80 -13.92 22.84
N LEU A 293 18.68 -13.10 23.89
CA LEU A 293 18.02 -13.48 25.15
C LEU A 293 16.55 -13.87 24.93
N TYR A 294 15.84 -13.16 24.03
CA TYR A 294 14.49 -13.52 23.67
C TYR A 294 14.41 -14.89 22.96
N ALA A 295 15.34 -15.16 22.04
CA ALA A 295 15.43 -16.45 21.36
C ALA A 295 15.70 -17.61 22.35
N LEU A 296 16.52 -17.37 23.38
CA LEU A 296 16.78 -18.31 24.48
C LEU A 296 15.59 -18.49 25.45
N GLY A 297 14.48 -17.76 25.26
CA GLY A 297 13.35 -17.78 26.18
C GLY A 297 13.57 -17.00 27.49
N ARG A 298 14.68 -16.26 27.63
CA ARG A 298 14.99 -15.38 28.78
C ARG A 298 14.32 -14.02 28.60
N VAL A 299 12.97 -14.04 28.58
CA VAL A 299 12.15 -12.91 28.08
C VAL A 299 12.29 -11.69 28.97
N GLU A 300 12.27 -11.85 30.30
CA GLU A 300 12.38 -10.75 31.26
C GLU A 300 13.71 -10.00 31.10
N GLU A 301 14.82 -10.73 30.97
CA GLU A 301 16.15 -10.15 30.76
C GLU A 301 16.26 -9.46 29.38
N SER A 302 15.63 -10.05 28.35
CA SER A 302 15.53 -9.42 27.03
C SER A 302 14.80 -8.07 27.11
N VAL A 303 13.62 -8.04 27.75
CA VAL A 303 12.82 -6.81 27.88
C VAL A 303 13.59 -5.74 28.68
N GLU A 304 14.24 -6.11 29.79
CA GLU A 304 15.04 -5.18 30.58
C GLU A 304 16.18 -4.57 29.75
N LEU A 305 16.89 -5.39 29.00
CA LEU A 305 18.00 -4.93 28.17
C LEU A 305 17.53 -4.07 26.99
N LEU A 306 16.45 -4.46 26.31
CA LEU A 306 15.88 -3.69 25.20
C LEU A 306 15.33 -2.33 25.68
N ILE A 307 14.74 -2.26 26.89
CA ILE A 307 14.34 -0.98 27.52
C ILE A 307 15.57 -0.13 27.80
N LYS A 308 16.67 -0.73 28.28
CA LYS A 308 17.93 -0.02 28.48
C LYS A 308 18.47 0.54 27.16
N VAL A 309 18.41 -0.22 26.06
CA VAL A 309 18.79 0.29 24.72
C VAL A 309 17.91 1.47 24.32
N ASP A 310 16.58 1.37 24.50
CA ASP A 310 15.64 2.47 24.22
C ASP A 310 15.94 3.74 25.00
N THR A 311 16.27 3.61 26.28
CA THR A 311 16.42 4.76 27.19
C THR A 311 17.81 5.35 27.21
N THR A 312 18.85 4.53 26.99
CA THR A 312 20.25 4.97 27.03
C THR A 312 20.71 5.55 25.69
N TYR A 313 20.31 4.94 24.57
CA TYR A 313 20.79 5.31 23.25
C TYR A 313 19.69 5.93 22.38
N THR A 314 18.96 6.88 22.93
CA THR A 314 17.71 7.42 22.37
C THR A 314 17.80 7.93 20.93
N SER A 315 18.96 8.41 20.49
CA SER A 315 19.21 8.94 19.13
C SER A 315 19.70 7.88 18.14
N SER A 316 20.05 6.69 18.63
CA SER A 316 20.55 5.60 17.77
C SER A 316 19.40 4.95 16.97
N PRO A 317 19.65 4.56 15.71
CA PRO A 317 18.74 3.68 14.97
C PRO A 317 18.42 2.38 15.72
N ASN A 318 19.38 1.84 16.47
CA ASN A 318 19.23 0.63 17.27
C ASN A 318 18.19 0.78 18.39
N SER A 319 18.06 1.98 18.98
CA SER A 319 16.95 2.30 19.90
C SER A 319 15.59 2.15 19.23
N GLY A 320 15.49 2.55 17.97
CA GLY A 320 14.26 2.37 17.19
C GLY A 320 13.93 0.90 16.91
N ILE A 321 14.94 0.07 16.63
CA ILE A 321 14.81 -1.37 16.48
C ILE A 321 14.40 -2.03 17.81
N ALA A 322 15.04 -1.63 18.93
CA ALA A 322 14.68 -2.12 20.26
C ALA A 322 13.21 -1.86 20.60
N LYS A 323 12.68 -0.65 20.26
CA LYS A 323 11.25 -0.33 20.42
C LYS A 323 10.37 -1.26 19.60
N PHE A 324 10.75 -1.55 18.35
CA PHE A 324 10.02 -2.48 17.51
C PHE A 324 10.00 -3.89 18.12
N LYS A 325 11.14 -4.40 18.57
CA LYS A 325 11.25 -5.71 19.22
C LYS A 325 10.47 -5.79 20.53
N LEU A 326 10.46 -4.73 21.34
CA LEU A 326 9.60 -4.63 22.51
C LEU A 326 8.12 -4.69 22.11
N GLY A 327 7.72 -4.00 21.04
CA GLY A 327 6.37 -4.11 20.48
C GLY A 327 6.00 -5.55 20.15
N GLU A 328 6.88 -6.30 19.47
CA GLU A 328 6.69 -7.71 19.15
C GLU A 328 6.57 -8.58 20.42
N ILE A 329 7.43 -8.40 21.41
CA ILE A 329 7.40 -9.17 22.67
C ILE A 329 6.08 -8.91 23.41
N PHE A 330 5.63 -7.67 23.52
CA PHE A 330 4.37 -7.35 24.17
C PHE A 330 3.17 -7.87 23.39
N GLU A 331 3.22 -7.88 22.05
CA GLU A 331 2.16 -8.44 21.20
C GLU A 331 2.09 -9.96 21.30
N TYR A 332 3.21 -10.64 21.08
CA TYR A 332 3.19 -12.10 20.86
C TYR A 332 3.40 -12.91 22.13
N HIS A 333 4.23 -12.43 23.07
CA HIS A 333 4.49 -13.17 24.31
C HIS A 333 3.53 -12.77 25.43
N TYR A 334 3.46 -11.49 25.76
CA TYR A 334 2.61 -11.03 26.88
C TYR A 334 1.13 -10.81 26.52
N LYS A 335 0.78 -10.78 25.22
CA LYS A 335 -0.56 -10.42 24.73
C LYS A 335 -1.07 -9.08 25.30
N ASN A 336 -0.17 -8.19 25.63
CA ASN A 336 -0.45 -6.86 26.14
C ASN A 336 -0.47 -5.84 24.99
N PHE A 337 -1.63 -5.68 24.38
CA PHE A 337 -1.82 -4.86 23.20
C PHE A 337 -1.64 -3.36 23.44
N ASP A 338 -1.86 -2.87 24.67
CA ASP A 338 -1.64 -1.46 25.01
C ASP A 338 -0.16 -1.12 25.04
N SER A 339 0.65 -1.96 25.68
CA SER A 339 2.10 -1.83 25.67
C SER A 339 2.66 -2.02 24.26
N ALA A 340 2.21 -3.02 23.51
CA ALA A 340 2.59 -3.24 22.13
C ALA A 340 2.32 -2.01 21.27
N SER A 341 1.11 -1.44 21.33
CA SER A 341 0.74 -0.20 20.65
C SER A 341 1.69 0.95 20.96
N THR A 342 2.01 1.12 22.26
CA THR A 342 2.90 2.19 22.71
C THR A 342 4.30 2.07 22.09
N TYR A 343 4.86 0.87 22.08
CA TYR A 343 6.18 0.63 21.52
C TYR A 343 6.21 0.70 20.00
N TYR A 344 5.19 0.22 19.29
CA TYR A 344 5.12 0.38 17.85
C TYR A 344 4.97 1.85 17.42
N VAL A 345 4.20 2.65 18.13
CA VAL A 345 4.10 4.10 17.87
C VAL A 345 5.46 4.79 18.06
N LYS A 346 6.19 4.44 19.12
CA LYS A 346 7.54 4.96 19.35
C LYS A 346 8.53 4.50 18.27
N ALA A 347 8.46 3.24 17.84
CA ALA A 347 9.30 2.70 16.77
C ALA A 347 9.04 3.38 15.42
N ALA A 348 7.77 3.56 15.06
CA ALA A 348 7.34 4.21 13.82
C ALA A 348 7.82 5.67 13.70
N SER A 349 7.96 6.37 14.84
CA SER A 349 8.42 7.77 14.90
C SER A 349 9.92 7.91 15.18
N SER A 350 10.66 6.80 15.26
CA SER A 350 12.10 6.78 15.56
C SER A 350 12.96 6.89 14.30
N THR A 351 14.28 6.88 14.49
CA THR A 351 15.29 6.79 13.43
C THR A 351 15.57 5.35 12.97
N ALA A 352 14.69 4.40 13.30
CA ALA A 352 14.82 3.01 12.87
C ALA A 352 14.84 2.90 11.34
N PRO A 353 15.62 1.96 10.78
CA PRO A 353 15.59 1.67 9.35
C PRO A 353 14.17 1.35 8.82
N PRO A 354 13.91 1.59 7.52
CA PRO A 354 12.58 1.40 6.92
C PRO A 354 11.98 0.01 7.09
N GLU A 355 12.81 -1.03 7.17
CA GLU A 355 12.41 -2.43 7.40
C GLU A 355 11.76 -2.65 8.77
N TYR A 356 12.00 -1.76 9.75
CA TYR A 356 11.37 -1.77 11.08
C TYR A 356 10.32 -0.68 11.25
N SER A 357 10.60 0.55 10.76
CA SER A 357 9.69 1.68 10.95
C SER A 357 8.40 1.57 10.16
N LYS A 358 8.42 0.98 8.95
CA LYS A 358 7.20 0.74 8.15
C LYS A 358 6.27 -0.29 8.81
N PRO A 359 6.72 -1.53 9.13
CA PRO A 359 5.89 -2.48 9.86
C PRO A 359 5.41 -1.93 11.21
N ALA A 360 6.24 -1.17 11.93
CA ALA A 360 5.83 -0.52 13.16
C ALA A 360 4.65 0.45 12.95
N SER A 361 4.66 1.22 11.86
CA SER A 361 3.58 2.13 11.51
C SER A 361 2.28 1.38 11.20
N GLU A 362 2.35 0.27 10.46
CA GLU A 362 1.20 -0.59 10.16
C GLU A 362 0.60 -1.19 11.44
N LYS A 363 1.45 -1.76 12.30
CA LYS A 363 1.05 -2.28 13.61
C LYS A 363 0.45 -1.18 14.50
N ALA A 364 1.05 0.00 14.53
CA ALA A 364 0.53 1.13 15.27
C ALA A 364 -0.88 1.56 14.80
N GLN A 365 -1.17 1.49 13.50
CA GLN A 365 -2.51 1.75 12.97
C GLN A 365 -3.51 0.66 13.39
N LEU A 366 -3.10 -0.60 13.32
CA LEU A 366 -3.90 -1.74 13.76
C LEU A 366 -4.29 -1.61 15.23
N PHE A 367 -3.33 -1.31 16.10
CA PHE A 367 -3.61 -1.17 17.54
C PHE A 367 -4.39 0.10 17.89
N ARG A 368 -4.27 1.19 17.12
CA ARG A 368 -5.16 2.35 17.26
C ARG A 368 -6.61 1.97 16.94
N LYS A 369 -6.83 1.16 15.89
CA LYS A 369 -8.17 0.63 15.56
C LYS A 369 -8.71 -0.21 16.73
N TYR A 370 -7.91 -1.11 17.28
CA TYR A 370 -8.23 -1.89 18.45
C TYR A 370 -8.64 -1.00 19.65
N GLN A 371 -7.79 -0.05 20.03
CA GLN A 371 -8.04 0.86 21.15
C GLN A 371 -9.30 1.72 20.93
N THR A 372 -9.53 2.18 19.69
CA THR A 372 -10.73 2.96 19.36
C THR A 372 -12.00 2.12 19.54
N ILE A 373 -12.00 0.88 19.05
CA ILE A 373 -13.16 -0.02 19.20
C ILE A 373 -13.39 -0.34 20.68
N GLN A 374 -12.35 -0.68 21.44
CA GLN A 374 -12.44 -0.95 22.88
C GLN A 374 -13.00 0.25 23.64
N LYS A 375 -12.51 1.45 23.35
CA LYS A 375 -13.01 2.68 23.93
C LYS A 375 -14.49 2.90 23.62
N ASN A 376 -14.89 2.71 22.36
CA ASN A 376 -16.29 2.86 21.95
C ASN A 376 -17.22 1.87 22.68
N ILE A 377 -16.76 0.62 22.87
CA ILE A 377 -17.50 -0.37 23.65
C ILE A 377 -17.64 0.08 25.10
N PHE A 378 -16.53 0.51 25.72
CA PHE A 378 -16.52 0.97 27.10
C PHE A 378 -17.44 2.18 27.29
N ASP A 379 -17.29 3.21 26.48
CA ASP A 379 -18.07 4.44 26.53
C ASP A 379 -19.59 4.15 26.34
N SER A 380 -19.92 3.28 25.39
CA SER A 380 -21.32 2.91 25.11
C SER A 380 -21.93 2.07 26.20
N LYS A 381 -21.19 1.12 26.80
CA LYS A 381 -21.64 0.33 27.95
C LYS A 381 -21.83 1.24 29.17
N LYS A 382 -20.95 2.21 29.36
CA LYS A 382 -21.08 3.18 30.45
C LYS A 382 -22.29 4.09 30.29
N GLN A 383 -22.57 4.57 29.06
CA GLN A 383 -23.79 5.33 28.79
C GLN A 383 -25.04 4.48 28.95
N LEU A 384 -25.00 3.20 28.61
CA LEU A 384 -26.11 2.29 28.82
C LEU A 384 -26.39 2.11 30.31
N SER A 385 -25.33 1.91 31.15
CA SER A 385 -25.49 1.80 32.59
C SER A 385 -26.12 3.06 33.22
N TYR A 386 -25.78 4.25 32.72
CA TYR A 386 -26.37 5.52 33.15
C TYR A 386 -27.87 5.65 32.81
N LEU A 387 -28.35 5.01 31.74
CA LEU A 387 -29.77 4.96 31.39
C LEU A 387 -30.51 3.95 32.24
N GLU A 388 -29.89 2.82 32.57
CA GLU A 388 -30.47 1.76 33.41
C GLU A 388 -30.42 2.12 34.90
N ASN A 389 -29.37 2.83 35.34
CA ASN A 389 -29.17 3.30 36.72
C ASN A 389 -28.71 4.77 36.74
N PRO A 390 -29.63 5.74 36.73
CA PRO A 390 -29.29 7.17 36.73
C PRO A 390 -28.47 7.67 37.93
N GLU A 391 -28.55 6.96 39.07
CA GLU A 391 -27.75 7.32 40.26
C GLU A 391 -26.26 7.14 40.04
N GLU A 392 -25.85 6.16 39.24
CA GLU A 392 -24.45 5.92 38.85
C GLU A 392 -23.86 7.13 38.10
N PHE A 393 -24.64 7.75 37.21
CA PHE A 393 -24.22 8.98 36.50
C PHE A 393 -23.97 10.13 37.49
N ILE A 394 -24.82 10.28 38.48
CA ILE A 394 -24.69 11.34 39.51
C ILE A 394 -23.44 11.10 40.35
N GLN A 395 -23.21 9.86 40.81
CA GLN A 395 -22.01 9.50 41.58
C GLN A 395 -20.71 9.70 40.81
N ASP A 396 -20.66 9.25 39.57
CA ASP A 396 -19.49 9.43 38.73
C ASP A 396 -19.22 10.90 38.41
N SER A 397 -20.28 11.69 38.23
CA SER A 397 -20.15 13.13 38.02
C SER A 397 -19.59 13.83 39.26
N ILE A 398 -20.09 13.51 40.44
CA ILE A 398 -19.58 14.06 41.72
C ILE A 398 -18.11 13.66 41.92
N ALA A 399 -17.76 12.39 41.69
CA ALA A 399 -16.41 11.91 41.82
C ALA A 399 -15.45 12.63 40.84
N PHE A 400 -15.86 12.82 39.59
CA PHE A 400 -15.08 13.53 38.60
C PHE A 400 -14.77 14.98 38.98
N TYR A 401 -15.79 15.74 39.42
CA TYR A 401 -15.61 17.13 39.79
C TYR A 401 -14.89 17.29 41.14
N SER A 402 -15.01 16.36 42.08
CA SER A 402 -14.25 16.39 43.34
C SER A 402 -12.75 16.07 43.08
N ASP A 403 -12.44 15.09 42.22
CA ASP A 403 -11.06 14.76 41.82
C ASP A 403 -10.41 15.93 41.11
N THR A 404 -11.15 16.64 40.24
CA THR A 404 -10.65 17.79 39.47
C THR A 404 -10.33 18.98 40.40
N LEU A 405 -11.21 19.28 41.37
CA LEU A 405 -11.00 20.33 42.34
C LEU A 405 -9.77 20.05 43.24
N SER A 406 -9.61 18.79 43.69
CA SER A 406 -8.45 18.42 44.50
C SER A 406 -7.13 18.46 43.71
N ALA A 407 -7.14 18.19 42.40
CA ALA A 407 -6.00 18.30 41.54
C ALA A 407 -5.62 19.78 41.26
N GLU A 408 -6.61 20.66 41.09
CA GLU A 408 -6.39 22.12 40.97
C GLU A 408 -5.83 22.71 42.27
N GLU A 409 -6.35 22.33 43.44
CA GLU A 409 -5.82 22.78 44.73
C GLU A 409 -4.36 22.31 44.95
N GLN A 410 -3.99 21.11 44.53
CA GLN A 410 -2.61 20.62 44.60
C GLN A 410 -1.65 21.34 43.61
N SER A 411 -2.16 21.78 42.46
CA SER A 411 -1.36 22.54 41.49
C SER A 411 -1.05 23.98 41.95
N PHE A 412 -1.94 24.57 42.75
CA PHE A 412 -1.71 25.91 43.37
C PHE A 412 -0.73 25.89 44.55
N GLN A 413 -0.42 24.71 45.12
CA GLN A 413 0.55 24.56 46.24
C GLN A 413 1.99 24.27 45.79
N GLN A 414 2.27 24.11 44.52
CA GLN A 414 3.61 23.89 43.95
C GLN A 414 4.09 25.06 43.13
N GLU A 415 4.31 26.24 43.74
CA GLU A 415 5.31 27.19 43.23
C GLU A 415 6.63 26.90 43.94
N PRO A 416 7.73 26.68 43.23
CA PRO A 416 9.03 26.43 43.83
C PRO A 416 9.71 27.76 44.14
N PHE A 417 9.83 28.10 45.42
CA PHE A 417 10.93 28.97 45.86
C PHE A 417 12.23 28.16 45.73
N GLY A 418 13.13 28.65 44.91
CA GLY A 418 14.42 28.05 44.70
C GLY A 418 15.29 28.07 45.95
N GLU A 419 16.05 27.00 46.13
CA GLU A 419 17.38 27.07 46.71
C GLU A 419 18.25 25.90 46.25
N ASN A 420 19.40 26.27 45.68
CA ASN A 420 20.52 25.34 45.44
C ASN A 420 20.96 24.64 46.73
N ARG A 421 21.13 23.33 46.66
CA ARG A 421 22.25 22.66 47.40
C ARG A 421 22.64 21.35 46.70
N ASN A 422 23.93 21.29 46.35
CA ASN A 422 24.69 20.06 46.11
C ASN A 422 24.71 19.24 47.39
N GLU A 423 24.67 17.91 47.26
CA GLU A 423 25.62 16.95 47.85
C GLU A 423 25.09 15.52 47.85
N GLY A 424 25.93 14.58 47.42
CA GLY A 424 26.13 13.31 48.13
C GLY A 424 25.44 12.06 47.55
N ASP A 425 26.27 11.24 46.94
CA ASP A 425 26.11 9.80 46.72
C ASP A 425 25.31 9.06 47.78
N GLU A 426 24.31 8.26 47.35
CA GLU A 426 24.04 6.96 47.96
C GLU A 426 23.39 6.00 46.96
N LYS A 427 23.99 4.84 46.82
CA LYS A 427 23.51 3.69 46.05
C LYS A 427 22.20 3.18 46.62
N GLY A 428 21.12 3.36 45.87
CA GLY A 428 19.81 2.77 46.13
C GLY A 428 19.35 1.91 44.98
N LEU A 429 19.01 0.66 45.30
CA LEU A 429 18.41 -0.35 44.43
C LEU A 429 17.38 0.26 43.47
N VAL A 430 17.61 0.08 42.19
CA VAL A 430 16.67 0.47 41.12
C VAL A 430 15.46 -0.43 41.24
N GLN A 431 14.38 0.11 41.79
CA GLN A 431 13.06 -0.47 41.60
C GLN A 431 12.66 -0.31 40.11
N PRO A 432 12.02 -1.32 39.49
CA PRO A 432 11.51 -1.18 38.12
C PRO A 432 10.61 0.07 38.08
N PRO A 433 10.67 0.86 37.02
CA PRO A 433 9.89 2.08 36.92
C PRO A 433 8.42 1.70 37.11
N LYS A 434 7.83 2.13 38.24
CA LYS A 434 6.40 2.14 38.39
C LYS A 434 5.91 2.90 37.16
N THR A 435 5.22 2.20 36.28
CA THR A 435 4.49 2.77 35.16
C THR A 435 3.74 3.97 35.73
N GLN A 436 4.21 5.17 35.44
CA GLN A 436 3.37 6.34 35.62
C GLN A 436 2.19 6.11 34.70
N VAL A 437 1.12 5.58 35.27
CA VAL A 437 -0.20 5.69 34.70
C VAL A 437 -0.34 7.19 34.46
N LYS A 438 -0.11 7.63 33.21
CA LYS A 438 -0.58 8.94 32.77
C LYS A 438 -2.02 8.93 33.20
N THR A 439 -2.35 9.75 34.18
CA THR A 439 -3.71 10.07 34.52
C THR A 439 -4.37 10.38 33.18
N GLN A 440 -5.12 9.40 32.65
CA GLN A 440 -6.02 9.68 31.54
C GLN A 440 -6.80 10.87 32.07
N THR A 441 -6.77 11.99 31.36
CA THR A 441 -7.64 13.11 31.63
C THR A 441 -9.05 12.48 31.59
N LYS A 442 -9.59 12.17 32.78
CA LYS A 442 -10.93 11.63 32.87
C LYS A 442 -11.83 12.66 32.22
N ASN A 443 -12.40 12.31 31.06
CA ASN A 443 -13.41 13.18 30.47
C ASN A 443 -14.64 13.19 31.44
N PRO A 444 -15.33 14.33 31.58
CA PRO A 444 -16.52 14.37 32.39
C PRO A 444 -17.53 13.30 31.92
N PRO A 445 -18.27 12.66 32.83
CA PRO A 445 -19.30 11.71 32.46
C PRO A 445 -20.26 12.33 31.44
N LEU A 446 -20.46 11.66 30.29
CA LEU A 446 -21.34 12.15 29.24
C LEU A 446 -22.79 11.69 29.56
N ARG A 447 -23.71 12.64 29.58
CA ARG A 447 -25.13 12.31 29.72
C ARG A 447 -25.60 11.60 28.45
N PRO A 448 -26.25 10.42 28.57
CA PRO A 448 -26.77 9.71 27.40
C PRO A 448 -27.82 10.56 26.67
N ILE A 449 -27.64 10.69 25.35
CA ILE A 449 -28.53 11.45 24.46
C ILE A 449 -29.26 10.57 23.44
N ILE A 450 -28.92 9.28 23.40
CA ILE A 450 -29.48 8.29 22.48
C ILE A 450 -30.20 7.18 23.22
N SER A 451 -31.12 6.49 22.54
CA SER A 451 -31.94 5.44 23.15
C SER A 451 -31.15 4.20 23.55
N VAL A 452 -31.68 3.42 24.46
CA VAL A 452 -31.13 2.11 24.89
C VAL A 452 -30.91 1.20 23.69
N ASP A 453 -31.85 1.10 22.75
CA ASP A 453 -31.73 0.23 21.57
C ASP A 453 -30.61 0.69 20.64
N SER A 454 -30.46 2.02 20.50
CA SER A 454 -29.34 2.58 19.71
C SER A 454 -27.99 2.27 20.34
N LEU A 455 -27.87 2.40 21.71
CA LEU A 455 -26.64 2.05 22.42
C LEU A 455 -26.33 0.56 22.28
N LYS A 456 -27.32 -0.31 22.47
CA LYS A 456 -27.16 -1.77 22.26
C LYS A 456 -26.69 -2.09 20.85
N SER A 457 -27.27 -1.44 19.85
CA SER A 457 -26.85 -1.63 18.45
C SER A 457 -25.40 -1.19 18.21
N ILE A 458 -24.96 -0.08 18.83
CA ILE A 458 -23.56 0.40 18.75
C ILE A 458 -22.60 -0.57 19.44
N ILE A 459 -22.98 -1.07 20.65
CA ILE A 459 -22.19 -2.05 21.39
C ILE A 459 -21.99 -3.31 20.56
N VAL A 460 -23.08 -3.90 20.05
CA VAL A 460 -23.02 -5.13 19.24
C VAL A 460 -22.19 -4.94 17.99
N LYS A 461 -22.34 -3.79 17.30
CA LYS A 461 -21.49 -3.49 16.15
C LYS A 461 -20.01 -3.47 16.51
N ASN A 462 -19.65 -2.74 17.57
CA ASN A 462 -18.23 -2.65 17.98
C ASN A 462 -17.71 -3.99 18.52
N GLU A 463 -18.52 -4.79 19.22
CA GLU A 463 -18.12 -6.14 19.64
C GLU A 463 -17.89 -7.07 18.43
N PHE A 464 -18.72 -6.98 17.40
CA PHE A 464 -18.53 -7.70 16.15
C PHE A 464 -17.26 -7.26 15.39
N ASP A 465 -17.05 -5.95 15.29
CA ASP A 465 -15.84 -5.38 14.67
C ASP A 465 -14.57 -5.79 15.43
N LEU A 466 -14.63 -5.84 16.78
CA LEU A 466 -13.53 -6.28 17.62
C LEU A 466 -13.26 -7.78 17.48
N ALA A 467 -14.32 -8.60 17.43
CA ALA A 467 -14.19 -10.02 17.20
C ALA A 467 -13.52 -10.32 15.86
N ASN A 468 -13.94 -9.62 14.79
CA ASN A 468 -13.31 -9.74 13.49
C ASN A 468 -11.82 -9.35 13.55
N LEU A 469 -11.48 -8.27 14.24
CA LEU A 469 -10.11 -7.82 14.42
C LEU A 469 -9.24 -8.87 15.11
N PHE A 470 -9.74 -9.49 16.18
CA PHE A 470 -9.06 -10.59 16.88
C PHE A 470 -8.87 -11.80 15.99
N PHE A 471 -9.87 -12.16 15.18
CA PHE A 471 -9.85 -13.37 14.38
C PHE A 471 -8.94 -13.22 13.14
N THR A 472 -9.02 -12.08 12.46
CA THR A 472 -8.39 -11.91 11.13
C THR A 472 -7.04 -11.19 11.16
N GLU A 473 -6.84 -10.25 12.09
CA GLU A 473 -5.67 -9.37 12.08
C GLU A 473 -4.73 -9.60 13.27
N LEU A 474 -5.28 -9.85 14.48
CA LEU A 474 -4.49 -10.08 15.70
C LEU A 474 -4.18 -11.55 15.97
N ASN A 475 -4.82 -12.47 15.25
CA ASN A 475 -4.66 -13.92 15.41
C ASN A 475 -4.84 -14.41 16.87
N VAL A 476 -5.89 -13.91 17.52
CA VAL A 476 -6.31 -14.33 18.88
C VAL A 476 -7.74 -14.91 18.83
N PRO A 477 -7.91 -16.11 18.26
CA PRO A 477 -9.22 -16.68 17.96
C PRO A 477 -10.11 -16.86 19.20
N ASP A 478 -9.54 -17.16 20.37
CA ASP A 478 -10.30 -17.34 21.59
C ASP A 478 -10.95 -16.04 22.08
N SER A 479 -10.28 -14.90 21.90
CA SER A 479 -10.88 -13.60 22.18
C SER A 479 -11.99 -13.27 21.18
N ALA A 480 -11.83 -13.61 19.92
CA ALA A 480 -12.88 -13.47 18.92
C ALA A 480 -14.11 -14.32 19.25
N PHE A 481 -13.88 -15.58 19.64
CA PHE A 481 -14.94 -16.50 20.07
C PHE A 481 -15.79 -15.91 21.18
N TYR A 482 -15.15 -15.33 22.21
CA TYR A 482 -15.87 -14.72 23.33
C TYR A 482 -16.88 -13.64 22.87
N TYR A 483 -16.44 -12.74 21.98
CA TYR A 483 -17.32 -11.66 21.49
C TYR A 483 -18.40 -12.17 20.52
N TYR A 484 -18.08 -13.07 19.59
CA TYR A 484 -19.10 -13.67 18.71
C TYR A 484 -20.15 -14.41 19.51
N LYS A 485 -19.72 -15.19 20.52
CA LYS A 485 -20.63 -15.92 21.38
C LYS A 485 -21.51 -14.99 22.20
N ASN A 486 -20.95 -13.90 22.74
CA ASN A 486 -21.74 -12.90 23.46
C ASN A 486 -22.84 -12.30 22.58
N ILE A 487 -22.54 -12.01 21.31
CA ILE A 487 -23.53 -11.48 20.36
C ILE A 487 -24.67 -12.51 20.13
N VAL A 488 -24.31 -13.76 19.92
CA VAL A 488 -25.29 -14.83 19.67
C VAL A 488 -26.15 -15.11 20.91
N ASP A 489 -25.56 -15.14 22.10
CA ASP A 489 -26.27 -15.47 23.32
C ASP A 489 -27.15 -14.30 23.80
N SER A 490 -26.70 -13.04 23.63
CA SER A 490 -27.33 -11.87 24.25
C SER A 490 -28.12 -10.98 23.28
N PHE A 491 -27.90 -11.08 21.98
CA PHE A 491 -28.49 -10.16 20.99
C PHE A 491 -29.04 -10.88 19.75
N PRO A 492 -30.02 -11.81 19.94
CA PRO A 492 -30.57 -12.63 18.85
C PRO A 492 -31.27 -11.80 17.75
N ASP A 493 -31.82 -10.64 18.10
CA ASP A 493 -32.49 -9.74 17.13
C ASP A 493 -31.53 -8.77 16.42
N SER A 494 -30.23 -8.87 16.68
CA SER A 494 -29.24 -7.99 16.05
C SER A 494 -29.01 -8.38 14.58
N ARG A 495 -28.84 -7.35 13.73
CA ARG A 495 -28.42 -7.55 12.34
C ARG A 495 -27.06 -8.27 12.20
N PHE A 496 -26.27 -8.35 13.27
CA PHE A 496 -24.97 -9.05 13.29
C PHE A 496 -25.09 -10.50 13.77
N TYR A 497 -26.28 -10.95 14.14
CA TYR A 497 -26.50 -12.29 14.69
C TYR A 497 -26.10 -13.40 13.70
N SER A 498 -26.63 -13.38 12.48
CA SER A 498 -26.32 -14.38 11.44
C SER A 498 -24.84 -14.39 11.06
N SER A 499 -24.23 -13.19 10.96
CA SER A 499 -22.80 -13.06 10.71
C SER A 499 -21.94 -13.56 11.87
N SER A 500 -22.36 -13.34 13.11
CA SER A 500 -21.66 -13.87 14.30
C SER A 500 -21.77 -15.38 14.41
N LEU A 501 -22.93 -15.96 14.06
CA LEU A 501 -23.09 -17.42 13.94
C LEU A 501 -22.11 -18.01 12.92
N TYR A 502 -22.03 -17.40 11.72
CA TYR A 502 -21.09 -17.85 10.71
C TYR A 502 -19.63 -17.78 11.20
N SER A 503 -19.26 -16.71 11.87
CA SER A 503 -17.91 -16.51 12.42
C SER A 503 -17.60 -17.51 13.54
N LEU A 504 -18.60 -17.91 14.37
CA LEU A 504 -18.46 -19.00 15.32
C LEU A 504 -18.22 -20.34 14.62
N GLY A 505 -18.94 -20.62 13.53
CA GLY A 505 -18.69 -21.80 12.71
C GLY A 505 -17.28 -21.81 12.15
N ALA A 506 -16.80 -20.67 11.65
CA ALA A 506 -15.43 -20.51 11.17
C ALA A 506 -14.38 -20.69 12.28
N TYR A 507 -14.65 -20.17 13.49
CA TYR A 507 -13.80 -20.43 14.67
C TYR A 507 -13.71 -21.93 14.96
N TYR A 508 -14.86 -22.65 15.05
CA TYR A 508 -14.85 -24.09 15.31
C TYR A 508 -14.08 -24.87 14.26
N ASN A 509 -14.19 -24.49 12.97
CA ASN A 509 -13.35 -25.06 11.92
C ASN A 509 -11.86 -24.83 12.17
N SER A 510 -11.47 -23.62 12.61
CA SER A 510 -10.06 -23.26 12.83
C SER A 510 -9.41 -24.03 13.96
N VAL A 511 -10.20 -24.45 14.96
CA VAL A 511 -9.75 -25.26 16.11
C VAL A 511 -10.01 -26.76 15.94
N GLY A 512 -10.41 -27.22 14.74
CA GLY A 512 -10.63 -28.62 14.40
C GLY A 512 -11.93 -29.24 14.93
N ARG A 513 -12.89 -28.44 15.41
CA ARG A 513 -14.21 -28.88 15.93
C ARG A 513 -15.23 -28.86 14.80
N GLN A 514 -15.08 -29.79 13.86
CA GLN A 514 -15.86 -29.82 12.61
C GLN A 514 -17.36 -30.06 12.85
N GLU A 515 -17.74 -30.91 13.82
CA GLU A 515 -19.14 -31.23 14.07
C GLU A 515 -19.95 -30.01 14.53
N GLU A 516 -19.36 -29.20 15.41
CA GLU A 516 -19.98 -27.96 15.87
C GLU A 516 -20.05 -26.93 14.76
N ALA A 517 -18.98 -26.80 13.94
CA ALA A 517 -18.97 -25.93 12.77
C ALA A 517 -20.10 -26.30 11.80
N ASP A 518 -20.21 -27.57 11.45
CA ASP A 518 -21.23 -28.09 10.52
C ASP A 518 -22.65 -27.88 11.08
N SER A 519 -22.85 -28.06 12.39
CA SER A 519 -24.13 -27.79 13.04
C SER A 519 -24.56 -26.33 12.86
N ILE A 520 -23.64 -25.38 13.09
CA ILE A 520 -23.93 -23.96 12.94
C ILE A 520 -24.17 -23.59 11.46
N PHE A 521 -23.36 -24.09 10.54
CA PHE A 521 -23.54 -23.79 9.12
C PHE A 521 -24.84 -24.40 8.59
N ASN A 522 -25.25 -25.57 9.07
CA ASN A 522 -26.55 -26.15 8.75
C ASN A 522 -27.70 -25.30 9.29
N PHE A 523 -27.59 -24.81 10.54
CA PHE A 523 -28.58 -23.90 11.11
C PHE A 523 -28.72 -22.63 10.26
N ILE A 524 -27.61 -22.04 9.80
CA ILE A 524 -27.64 -20.86 8.90
C ILE A 524 -28.30 -21.23 7.58
N TYR A 525 -27.92 -22.35 6.98
CA TYR A 525 -28.46 -22.79 5.68
C TYR A 525 -29.98 -23.01 5.69
N GLU A 526 -30.53 -23.51 6.78
CA GLU A 526 -31.95 -23.77 6.90
C GLU A 526 -32.78 -22.52 7.26
N ASN A 527 -32.22 -21.62 8.12
CA ASN A 527 -33.00 -20.54 8.73
C ASN A 527 -32.77 -19.17 8.10
N TYR A 528 -31.65 -18.95 7.34
CA TYR A 528 -31.26 -17.65 6.77
C TYR A 528 -31.25 -17.65 5.25
N ARG A 529 -32.22 -18.30 4.62
CA ARG A 529 -32.27 -18.53 3.17
C ARG A 529 -32.40 -17.26 2.32
N THR A 530 -32.73 -16.13 2.90
CA THR A 530 -32.86 -14.83 2.24
C THR A 530 -31.67 -13.92 2.43
N GLU A 531 -30.69 -14.32 3.25
CA GLU A 531 -29.50 -13.53 3.53
C GLU A 531 -28.28 -14.05 2.78
N ASN A 532 -27.35 -13.17 2.39
CA ASN A 532 -26.14 -13.55 1.68
C ASN A 532 -25.28 -14.59 2.44
N ILE A 533 -25.39 -14.61 3.75
CA ILE A 533 -24.66 -15.54 4.61
C ILE A 533 -24.98 -17.01 4.33
N VAL A 534 -26.16 -17.33 3.81
CA VAL A 534 -26.57 -18.68 3.48
C VAL A 534 -25.63 -19.32 2.47
N ASN A 535 -25.21 -18.58 1.46
CA ASN A 535 -24.31 -19.08 0.43
C ASN A 535 -22.88 -19.28 0.96
N ALA A 536 -22.45 -18.46 1.91
CA ALA A 536 -21.19 -18.70 2.61
C ALA A 536 -21.24 -20.01 3.43
N ALA A 537 -22.34 -20.26 4.15
CA ALA A 537 -22.54 -21.51 4.88
C ALA A 537 -22.68 -22.73 3.92
N ALA A 538 -23.38 -22.56 2.81
CA ALA A 538 -23.51 -23.61 1.79
C ALA A 538 -22.15 -24.06 1.22
N LEU A 539 -21.22 -23.12 0.98
CA LEU A 539 -19.86 -23.41 0.53
C LEU A 539 -19.09 -24.25 1.55
N GLN A 540 -19.20 -23.93 2.85
CA GLN A 540 -18.56 -24.72 3.91
C GLN A 540 -19.12 -26.15 3.98
N LEU A 541 -20.42 -26.30 3.82
CA LEU A 541 -21.13 -27.59 3.84
C LEU A 541 -21.09 -28.35 2.52
N LYS A 542 -20.53 -27.79 1.46
CA LYS A 542 -20.59 -28.32 0.08
C LYS A 542 -22.03 -28.58 -0.40
N LYS A 543 -22.98 -27.72 0.03
CA LYS A 543 -24.39 -27.74 -0.37
C LYS A 543 -24.63 -26.85 -1.58
N PRO A 544 -25.75 -27.06 -2.33
CA PRO A 544 -26.15 -26.17 -3.43
C PRO A 544 -26.31 -24.71 -2.97
N LEU A 545 -25.87 -23.78 -3.81
CA LEU A 545 -26.08 -22.35 -3.55
C LEU A 545 -27.55 -21.98 -3.78
N ILE A 546 -28.05 -21.03 -2.98
CA ILE A 546 -29.40 -20.47 -3.09
C ILE A 546 -29.32 -19.21 -3.96
N ASN A 547 -30.18 -19.13 -4.97
CA ASN A 547 -30.29 -17.93 -5.78
C ASN A 547 -31.05 -16.85 -4.98
N LEU A 548 -30.34 -15.92 -4.41
CA LEU A 548 -30.90 -14.83 -3.57
C LEU A 548 -31.61 -13.75 -4.40
N ASN A 549 -31.38 -13.74 -5.70
CA ASN A 549 -32.01 -12.79 -6.63
C ASN A 549 -33.22 -13.44 -7.35
N TYR A 550 -33.67 -14.62 -6.89
CA TYR A 550 -34.83 -15.25 -7.47
C TYR A 550 -36.10 -14.42 -7.12
N ASP A 551 -36.66 -13.83 -8.13
CA ASP A 551 -37.98 -13.18 -8.06
C ASP A 551 -39.00 -14.00 -8.85
N PRO A 552 -40.07 -14.53 -8.23
CA PRO A 552 -41.09 -15.26 -8.96
C PRO A 552 -41.74 -14.44 -10.09
N ALA A 553 -41.70 -13.12 -10.02
CA ALA A 553 -42.17 -12.25 -11.05
C ALA A 553 -41.35 -12.31 -12.34
N ASP A 554 -40.05 -12.71 -12.28
CA ASP A 554 -39.21 -12.88 -13.48
C ASP A 554 -39.76 -13.97 -14.41
N GLU A 555 -40.17 -15.12 -13.86
CA GLU A 555 -40.73 -16.20 -14.64
C GLU A 555 -42.07 -15.78 -15.29
N LEU A 556 -42.92 -15.11 -14.50
CA LEU A 556 -44.19 -14.56 -15.02
C LEU A 556 -43.95 -13.51 -16.11
N TYR A 557 -42.91 -12.70 -15.96
CA TYR A 557 -42.56 -11.68 -16.95
C TYR A 557 -42.09 -12.32 -18.26
N ILE A 558 -41.20 -13.34 -18.19
CA ILE A 558 -40.74 -14.11 -19.35
C ILE A 558 -41.93 -14.80 -20.05
N GLU A 559 -42.88 -15.37 -19.28
CA GLU A 559 -44.07 -15.97 -19.83
C GLU A 559 -44.97 -14.95 -20.52
N ALA A 560 -45.10 -13.77 -19.92
CA ALA A 560 -45.78 -12.65 -20.52
C ALA A 560 -45.06 -12.22 -21.83
N GLU A 561 -43.79 -12.03 -21.89
CA GLU A 561 -43.00 -11.74 -23.10
C GLU A 561 -43.19 -12.78 -24.21
N LYS A 562 -43.23 -14.07 -23.87
CA LYS A 562 -43.51 -15.13 -24.85
C LYS A 562 -44.82 -14.92 -25.56
N LYS A 563 -45.88 -14.44 -24.86
CA LYS A 563 -47.17 -14.16 -25.45
C LYS A 563 -47.14 -13.00 -26.47
N LEU A 564 -46.27 -12.02 -26.28
CA LEU A 564 -46.11 -10.99 -27.32
C LEU A 564 -45.46 -11.52 -28.57
N ILE A 565 -44.35 -12.23 -28.40
CA ILE A 565 -43.64 -12.83 -29.53
C ILE A 565 -44.62 -13.66 -30.37
N GLU A 566 -45.57 -14.34 -29.70
CA GLU A 566 -46.68 -15.08 -30.32
C GLU A 566 -47.75 -14.16 -30.89
N LYS A 567 -47.64 -12.83 -30.75
CA LYS A 567 -48.67 -11.81 -31.13
C LYS A 567 -50.02 -11.99 -30.44
N ARG A 568 -50.04 -12.67 -29.29
CA ARG A 568 -51.21 -12.86 -28.43
C ARG A 568 -51.30 -11.71 -27.43
N TYR A 569 -51.61 -10.52 -28.00
CA TYR A 569 -51.48 -9.26 -27.29
C TYR A 569 -52.34 -9.21 -26.00
N ASP A 570 -53.58 -9.64 -26.09
CA ASP A 570 -54.48 -9.65 -24.95
C ASP A 570 -54.01 -10.53 -23.79
N GLU A 571 -53.54 -11.73 -24.03
CA GLU A 571 -53.09 -12.65 -22.99
C GLU A 571 -51.89 -12.11 -22.25
N SER A 572 -51.08 -11.41 -22.93
CA SER A 572 -49.87 -10.91 -22.33
C SER A 572 -50.13 -9.64 -21.49
N VAL A 573 -50.95 -8.66 -21.92
CA VAL A 573 -51.37 -7.55 -21.05
C VAL A 573 -51.91 -8.07 -19.72
N ASN A 574 -52.73 -9.14 -19.77
CA ASN A 574 -53.21 -9.81 -18.56
C ASN A 574 -52.12 -10.41 -17.70
N LYS A 575 -51.13 -11.06 -18.29
CA LYS A 575 -50.00 -11.61 -17.53
C LYS A 575 -49.16 -10.51 -16.90
N PHE A 576 -48.93 -9.38 -17.56
CA PHE A 576 -48.28 -8.22 -16.97
C PHE A 576 -49.09 -7.59 -15.85
N TYR A 577 -50.39 -7.45 -16.06
CA TYR A 577 -51.26 -6.95 -14.99
C TYR A 577 -51.31 -7.88 -13.81
N ASN A 578 -51.26 -9.19 -14.03
CA ASN A 578 -51.16 -10.20 -13.00
C ASN A 578 -49.88 -10.03 -12.16
N ILE A 579 -48.72 -9.74 -12.78
CA ILE A 579 -47.46 -9.46 -12.04
C ILE A 579 -47.66 -8.28 -11.09
N PHE A 580 -48.28 -7.21 -11.56
CA PHE A 580 -48.56 -6.04 -10.73
C PHE A 580 -49.48 -6.38 -9.54
N THR A 581 -50.50 -7.19 -9.75
CA THR A 581 -51.48 -7.51 -8.73
C THR A 581 -50.97 -8.57 -7.71
N THR A 582 -50.20 -9.53 -8.16
CA THR A 582 -49.72 -10.65 -7.30
C THR A 582 -48.36 -10.37 -6.66
N HIS A 583 -47.50 -9.60 -7.33
CA HIS A 583 -46.14 -9.28 -6.88
C HIS A 583 -45.86 -7.76 -6.87
N PRO A 584 -46.68 -6.94 -6.20
CA PRO A 584 -46.57 -5.47 -6.26
C PRO A 584 -45.27 -4.92 -5.67
N LYS A 585 -44.53 -5.72 -4.87
CA LYS A 585 -43.22 -5.34 -4.29
C LYS A 585 -42.05 -5.76 -5.15
N SER A 586 -42.26 -6.55 -6.19
CA SER A 586 -41.19 -6.95 -7.10
C SER A 586 -40.66 -5.74 -7.89
N PRO A 587 -39.34 -5.64 -8.10
CA PRO A 587 -38.74 -4.65 -9.00
C PRO A 587 -39.22 -4.81 -10.47
N ILE A 588 -39.80 -5.95 -10.81
CA ILE A 588 -40.37 -6.26 -12.12
C ILE A 588 -41.74 -5.60 -12.31
N ALA A 589 -42.54 -5.38 -11.25
CA ALA A 589 -43.90 -4.86 -11.33
C ALA A 589 -44.02 -3.51 -12.08
N PRO A 590 -43.16 -2.49 -11.83
CA PRO A 590 -43.19 -1.26 -12.63
C PRO A 590 -42.83 -1.47 -14.10
N LYS A 591 -41.93 -2.42 -14.40
CA LYS A 591 -41.58 -2.81 -15.77
C LYS A 591 -42.77 -3.48 -16.46
N ALA A 592 -43.48 -4.33 -15.76
CA ALA A 592 -44.65 -5.02 -16.26
C ALA A 592 -45.79 -4.05 -16.58
N LEU A 593 -46.12 -3.10 -15.69
CA LEU A 593 -47.12 -2.06 -15.98
C LEU A 593 -46.75 -1.21 -17.18
N TYR A 594 -45.49 -0.84 -17.31
CA TYR A 594 -45.01 -0.09 -18.47
C TYR A 594 -45.19 -0.89 -19.76
N ALA A 595 -44.81 -2.16 -19.77
CA ALA A 595 -44.94 -3.04 -20.92
C ALA A 595 -46.40 -3.23 -21.34
N GLY A 596 -47.29 -3.54 -20.39
CA GLY A 596 -48.72 -3.65 -20.66
C GLY A 596 -49.34 -2.38 -21.25
N GLY A 597 -49.06 -1.21 -20.66
CA GLY A 597 -49.49 0.09 -21.16
C GLY A 597 -48.96 0.38 -22.56
N TRP A 598 -47.68 0.04 -22.83
CA TRP A 598 -47.08 0.25 -24.15
C TRP A 598 -47.80 -0.56 -25.24
N ILE A 599 -48.23 -1.76 -24.93
CA ILE A 599 -48.90 -2.65 -25.89
C ILE A 599 -50.29 -2.15 -26.17
N LEU A 600 -51.04 -1.79 -25.13
CA LEU A 600 -52.35 -1.19 -25.27
C LEU A 600 -52.29 0.04 -26.17
N GLU A 601 -51.26 0.86 -26.02
CA GLU A 601 -51.03 2.06 -26.83
C GLU A 601 -50.63 1.74 -28.28
N ASN A 602 -49.66 0.85 -28.49
CA ASN A 602 -48.97 0.73 -29.78
C ASN A 602 -49.52 -0.41 -30.65
N GLU A 603 -49.94 -1.52 -30.04
CA GLU A 603 -50.39 -2.71 -30.78
C GLU A 603 -51.93 -2.77 -30.86
N LEU A 604 -52.59 -2.58 -29.71
CA LEU A 604 -54.05 -2.67 -29.63
C LEU A 604 -54.73 -1.35 -29.89
N LYS A 605 -54.03 -0.21 -29.87
CA LYS A 605 -54.59 1.16 -30.08
C LYS A 605 -55.65 1.55 -29.06
N LEU A 606 -55.66 0.94 -27.89
CA LEU A 606 -56.58 1.21 -26.78
C LEU A 606 -56.01 2.27 -25.85
N LEU A 607 -56.05 3.53 -26.27
CA LEU A 607 -55.37 4.65 -25.60
C LEU A 607 -55.89 4.92 -24.18
N ASP A 608 -57.21 4.78 -23.98
CA ASP A 608 -57.82 5.01 -22.67
C ASP A 608 -57.38 3.92 -21.65
N SER A 609 -57.30 2.67 -22.09
CA SER A 609 -56.81 1.56 -21.29
C SER A 609 -55.31 1.68 -21.01
N ALA A 610 -54.50 2.13 -21.98
CA ALA A 610 -53.11 2.44 -21.80
C ALA A 610 -52.88 3.53 -20.72
N ALA A 611 -53.73 4.56 -20.72
CA ALA A 611 -53.69 5.62 -19.71
C ALA A 611 -53.90 5.10 -18.29
N VAL A 612 -54.76 4.09 -18.07
CA VAL A 612 -55.00 3.46 -16.76
C VAL A 612 -53.75 2.74 -16.26
N PHE A 613 -53.02 2.00 -17.13
CA PHE A 613 -51.78 1.34 -16.79
C PHE A 613 -50.69 2.36 -16.41
N TYR A 614 -50.59 3.43 -17.19
CA TYR A 614 -49.60 4.50 -16.93
C TYR A 614 -49.93 5.30 -15.67
N ASP A 615 -51.20 5.51 -15.35
CA ASP A 615 -51.63 6.15 -14.11
C ASP A 615 -51.31 5.27 -12.90
N SER A 616 -51.59 3.97 -13.00
CA SER A 616 -51.21 2.98 -11.98
C SER A 616 -49.72 2.95 -11.75
N LEU A 617 -48.89 3.04 -12.80
CA LEU A 617 -47.46 3.09 -12.74
C LEU A 617 -46.94 4.36 -12.02
N ASP A 618 -47.50 5.53 -12.36
CA ASP A 618 -47.12 6.82 -11.76
C ASP A 618 -47.52 6.90 -10.29
N VAL A 619 -48.71 6.40 -9.95
CA VAL A 619 -49.23 6.43 -8.56
C VAL A 619 -48.52 5.42 -7.65
N LYS A 620 -48.33 4.18 -8.13
CA LYS A 620 -47.79 3.10 -7.29
C LYS A 620 -46.25 3.05 -7.26
N TYR A 621 -45.58 3.50 -8.35
CA TYR A 621 -44.13 3.44 -8.49
C TYR A 621 -43.52 4.76 -8.97
N PRO A 622 -43.79 5.91 -8.29
CA PRO A 622 -43.41 7.25 -8.77
C PRO A 622 -41.90 7.46 -8.93
N GLN A 623 -41.10 6.64 -8.25
CA GLN A 623 -39.63 6.70 -8.29
C GLN A 623 -39.01 5.78 -9.34
N SER A 624 -39.84 4.98 -10.06
CA SER A 624 -39.30 4.09 -11.08
C SER A 624 -38.91 4.87 -12.34
N GLN A 625 -37.86 4.39 -13.02
CA GLN A 625 -37.48 4.97 -14.33
C GLN A 625 -38.60 4.92 -15.36
N TYR A 626 -39.51 3.95 -15.24
CA TYR A 626 -40.64 3.78 -16.14
C TYR A 626 -41.70 4.86 -15.90
N ALA A 627 -41.97 5.22 -14.64
CA ALA A 627 -42.87 6.33 -14.31
C ALA A 627 -42.37 7.65 -14.90
N SER A 628 -41.06 7.92 -14.81
CA SER A 628 -40.45 9.12 -15.40
C SER A 628 -40.66 9.18 -16.92
N ARG A 629 -40.57 8.04 -17.61
CA ARG A 629 -40.75 7.95 -19.07
C ARG A 629 -42.19 8.21 -19.54
N ILE A 630 -43.19 7.83 -18.73
CA ILE A 630 -44.60 7.94 -19.15
C ILE A 630 -45.23 9.27 -18.76
N LYS A 631 -44.68 10.05 -17.84
CA LYS A 631 -45.27 11.32 -17.37
C LYS A 631 -45.71 12.27 -18.48
N PRO A 632 -44.92 12.53 -19.55
CA PRO A 632 -45.35 13.41 -20.64
C PRO A 632 -46.57 12.84 -21.38
N LYS A 633 -46.60 11.53 -21.63
CA LYS A 633 -47.69 10.85 -22.31
C LYS A 633 -48.96 10.83 -21.46
N LEU A 634 -48.82 10.49 -20.19
CA LEU A 634 -49.94 10.46 -19.24
C LEU A 634 -50.57 11.85 -19.09
N SER A 635 -49.78 12.91 -19.06
CA SER A 635 -50.25 14.28 -19.04
C SER A 635 -51.08 14.61 -20.31
N PHE A 636 -50.61 14.17 -21.47
CA PHE A 636 -51.34 14.34 -22.73
C PHE A 636 -52.67 13.58 -22.72
N TYR A 637 -52.71 12.32 -22.30
CA TYR A 637 -53.92 11.54 -22.20
C TYR A 637 -54.95 12.14 -21.23
N LYS A 638 -54.49 12.63 -20.07
CA LYS A 638 -55.35 13.30 -19.10
C LYS A 638 -55.98 14.58 -19.71
N GLN A 639 -55.21 15.38 -20.41
CA GLN A 639 -55.72 16.59 -21.06
C GLN A 639 -56.69 16.25 -22.18
N GLU A 640 -56.45 15.22 -22.96
CA GLU A 640 -57.34 14.80 -24.05
C GLU A 640 -58.67 14.26 -23.50
N ASN A 641 -58.65 13.47 -22.43
CA ASN A 641 -59.85 13.00 -21.74
C ASN A 641 -60.61 14.15 -21.10
N GLU A 642 -59.96 15.13 -20.51
CA GLU A 642 -60.63 16.33 -20.00
C GLU A 642 -61.37 17.12 -21.17
N ARG A 643 -60.71 17.22 -22.33
CA ARG A 643 -61.27 17.84 -23.50
C ARG A 643 -62.49 17.07 -24.01
N LYS A 644 -62.38 15.71 -24.08
CA LYS A 644 -63.53 14.86 -24.48
C LYS A 644 -64.69 14.98 -23.51
N ASN A 645 -64.46 14.91 -22.23
CA ASN A 645 -65.45 15.03 -21.18
C ASN A 645 -66.11 16.40 -21.17
N LYS A 646 -65.35 17.47 -21.39
CA LYS A 646 -65.91 18.83 -21.54
C LYS A 646 -66.76 18.98 -22.78
N ALA A 647 -66.35 18.41 -23.90
CA ALA A 647 -67.15 18.42 -25.15
C ALA A 647 -68.48 17.65 -24.99
N ILE A 648 -68.45 16.52 -24.26
CA ILE A 648 -69.65 15.75 -23.92
C ILE A 648 -70.56 16.56 -23.00
N GLU A 649 -70.00 17.19 -21.96
CA GLU A 649 -70.75 18.05 -21.04
C GLU A 649 -71.37 19.25 -21.74
N ASP A 650 -70.60 19.89 -22.63
CA ASP A 650 -71.12 21.00 -23.43
C ASP A 650 -72.21 20.54 -24.40
N SER A 651 -72.11 19.35 -25.02
CA SER A 651 -73.15 18.75 -25.86
C SER A 651 -74.38 18.39 -25.08
N LEU A 652 -74.22 17.83 -23.86
CA LEU A 652 -75.37 17.56 -22.96
C LEU A 652 -76.07 18.84 -22.54
N LYS A 653 -75.35 19.91 -22.22
CA LYS A 653 -75.90 21.23 -21.91
C LYS A 653 -76.67 21.82 -23.12
N GLN A 654 -76.18 21.63 -24.35
CA GLN A 654 -76.90 22.04 -25.58
C GLN A 654 -78.17 21.25 -25.77
N ILE A 655 -78.15 19.94 -25.54
CA ILE A 655 -79.35 19.09 -25.64
C ILE A 655 -80.37 19.47 -24.56
N GLU A 656 -79.93 19.73 -23.34
CA GLU A 656 -80.84 20.24 -22.29
C GLU A 656 -81.45 21.62 -22.62
N ALA A 657 -80.59 22.55 -23.14
CA ALA A 657 -81.07 23.85 -23.58
C ALA A 657 -82.12 23.75 -24.72
N GLN A 658 -81.86 22.88 -25.70
CA GLN A 658 -82.84 22.61 -26.79
C GLN A 658 -84.13 21.96 -26.26
N LYS A 659 -84.04 21.02 -25.30
CA LYS A 659 -85.19 20.44 -24.62
C LYS A 659 -86.00 21.51 -23.88
N LEU A 660 -85.28 22.40 -23.14
CA LEU A 660 -85.92 23.49 -22.41
C LEU A 660 -86.60 24.54 -23.34
N GLU A 661 -85.91 24.83 -24.47
CA GLU A 661 -86.49 25.73 -25.50
C GLU A 661 -87.71 25.12 -26.17
N LYS A 662 -87.69 23.81 -26.46
CA LYS A 662 -88.82 23.04 -26.99
C LYS A 662 -89.97 23.02 -25.98
N MET A 663 -89.69 22.79 -24.69
CA MET A 663 -90.71 22.87 -23.62
C MET A 663 -91.29 24.28 -23.48
N LYS A 664 -90.51 25.32 -23.63
CA LYS A 664 -90.99 26.72 -23.66
C LYS A 664 -91.81 27.04 -24.87
N SER A 665 -91.43 26.53 -26.05
CA SER A 665 -92.20 26.71 -27.28
C SER A 665 -93.52 25.98 -27.24
N ASP A 666 -93.56 24.80 -26.66
CA ASP A 666 -94.80 24.00 -26.52
C ASP A 666 -95.70 24.58 -25.44
N SER A 667 -95.18 25.16 -24.37
CA SER A 667 -95.98 25.90 -23.39
C SER A 667 -96.57 27.19 -23.90
N LEU A 668 -95.95 27.85 -24.90
CA LEU A 668 -96.45 29.02 -25.58
C LEU A 668 -97.53 28.68 -26.62
N LYS A 669 -97.59 27.43 -27.12
CA LYS A 669 -98.65 26.92 -28.03
C LYS A 669 -99.88 26.44 -27.30
N ALA A 670 -99.84 26.15 -26.03
CA ALA A 670 -100.92 25.64 -25.19
C ALA A 670 -101.93 26.73 -24.71
N ASN A 671 -101.72 28.00 -25.07
CA ASN A 671 -102.54 29.12 -24.64
C ASN A 671 -103.40 29.74 -25.81
N LYS A 672 -104.07 28.87 -26.63
CA LYS A 672 -105.19 29.29 -27.46
C LYS A 672 -106.35 28.28 -27.29
N PRO A 673 -107.60 28.75 -27.03
CA PRO A 673 -108.72 27.82 -26.77
C PRO A 673 -109.35 27.39 -28.09
N GLY A 674 -109.68 26.09 -28.18
CA GLY A 674 -110.69 25.53 -29.06
C GLY A 674 -110.22 24.74 -30.24
N GLU A 675 -110.20 23.40 -30.16
CA GLU A 675 -110.97 22.44 -30.99
C GLU A 675 -110.43 21.01 -30.69
N GLU A 676 -111.43 20.13 -30.51
CA GLU A 676 -111.19 18.70 -30.33
C GLU A 676 -110.63 18.08 -31.62
N VAL A 677 -109.57 17.37 -31.52
CA VAL A 677 -109.16 16.34 -32.47
C VAL A 677 -108.42 15.19 -31.80
N LYS A 678 -108.86 14.00 -32.14
CA LYS A 678 -108.48 12.64 -31.82
C LYS A 678 -107.08 12.38 -31.40
N LYS A 679 -107.00 11.50 -30.40
CA LYS A 679 -105.79 10.78 -29.97
C LYS A 679 -105.22 9.93 -31.09
N GLU A 680 -104.09 10.24 -31.59
CA GLU A 680 -103.07 9.32 -32.14
C GLU A 680 -101.86 9.36 -31.29
N GLN A 681 -101.46 8.16 -30.82
CA GLN A 681 -100.25 7.97 -30.06
C GLN A 681 -99.00 8.19 -30.91
N PRO A 682 -98.04 9.01 -30.59
CA PRO A 682 -96.78 9.03 -31.28
C PRO A 682 -95.92 7.82 -30.83
N GLN A 683 -95.40 7.10 -31.82
CA GLN A 683 -94.32 6.14 -31.63
C GLN A 683 -93.14 6.86 -31.07
N ILE A 684 -92.60 6.29 -29.98
CA ILE A 684 -91.33 6.68 -29.35
C ILE A 684 -90.22 6.13 -30.26
N GLU A 685 -89.50 6.99 -30.98
CA GLU A 685 -88.21 6.69 -31.50
C GLU A 685 -87.26 6.56 -30.29
N GLU A 686 -86.78 5.36 -30.07
CA GLU A 686 -85.77 5.03 -29.04
C GLU A 686 -84.52 5.87 -29.29
N ALA A 687 -84.08 6.61 -28.26
CA ALA A 687 -82.79 7.19 -28.19
C ALA A 687 -81.75 6.05 -28.13
N PRO A 688 -80.54 6.19 -28.71
CA PRO A 688 -79.54 5.13 -28.67
C PRO A 688 -79.20 4.75 -27.28
N ASP A 689 -79.20 3.48 -27.05
CA ASP A 689 -79.11 2.73 -25.79
C ASP A 689 -77.83 3.06 -25.06
N THR A 690 -77.91 3.74 -23.93
CA THR A 690 -76.80 3.93 -22.99
C THR A 690 -76.31 2.61 -22.47
N ASP A 691 -77.09 1.54 -22.58
CA ASP A 691 -76.69 0.18 -22.17
C ASP A 691 -75.70 -0.45 -23.16
N GLU A 692 -75.66 -0.07 -24.42
CA GLU A 692 -74.61 -0.53 -25.33
C GLU A 692 -73.21 0.11 -25.04
N GLU A 693 -73.20 1.36 -24.59
CA GLU A 693 -71.98 2.05 -24.23
C GLU A 693 -71.44 1.55 -22.88
N ILE A 694 -72.32 1.20 -21.96
CA ILE A 694 -71.97 0.57 -20.70
C ILE A 694 -71.49 -0.90 -20.93
N LYS A 695 -72.21 -1.63 -21.75
CA LYS A 695 -71.80 -2.97 -22.18
C LYS A 695 -70.48 -2.98 -22.99
N ARG A 696 -70.28 -1.94 -23.77
CA ARG A 696 -68.99 -1.78 -24.49
C ARG A 696 -67.85 -1.49 -23.54
N LYS A 697 -68.06 -0.68 -22.53
CA LYS A 697 -67.08 -0.44 -21.47
C LYS A 697 -66.80 -1.68 -20.58
N GLU A 698 -67.85 -2.43 -20.24
CA GLU A 698 -67.76 -3.68 -19.55
C GLU A 698 -67.11 -4.80 -20.41
N MET A 699 -67.34 -4.80 -21.74
CA MET A 699 -66.61 -5.70 -22.65
C MET A 699 -65.19 -5.27 -22.86
N GLU A 700 -64.85 -3.99 -22.92
CA GLU A 700 -63.50 -3.48 -22.98
C GLU A 700 -62.72 -3.78 -21.67
N GLU A 701 -63.35 -3.67 -20.49
CA GLU A 701 -62.77 -4.12 -19.23
C GLU A 701 -62.57 -5.64 -19.16
N ASN A 702 -63.50 -6.42 -19.71
CA ASN A 702 -63.38 -7.87 -19.78
C ASN A 702 -62.42 -8.35 -20.85
N GLU A 703 -62.24 -7.61 -21.96
CA GLU A 703 -61.21 -7.89 -22.96
C GLU A 703 -59.82 -7.53 -22.46
N LEU A 704 -59.67 -6.47 -21.64
CA LEU A 704 -58.45 -6.13 -20.94
C LEU A 704 -57.94 -7.24 -20.00
N GLN A 705 -58.88 -8.03 -19.43
CA GLN A 705 -58.54 -9.19 -18.61
C GLN A 705 -58.11 -10.43 -19.41
N LYS A 706 -58.23 -10.42 -20.73
CA LYS A 706 -58.00 -11.63 -21.56
C LYS A 706 -56.79 -11.59 -22.47
N SER A 707 -56.13 -10.44 -22.63
CA SER A 707 -55.13 -10.31 -23.66
C SER A 707 -53.80 -9.85 -23.16
N GLY A 708 -52.73 -10.44 -23.52
CA GLY A 708 -51.48 -10.15 -23.03
C GLY A 708 -50.40 -10.03 -24.05
N VAL A 709 -49.50 -9.19 -23.93
CA VAL A 709 -48.34 -9.14 -24.68
C VAL A 709 -47.16 -8.37 -24.42
N PRO A 710 -46.06 -8.71 -24.71
CA PRO A 710 -44.85 -7.99 -24.64
C PRO A 710 -43.99 -7.90 -25.82
N VAL A 711 -43.08 -7.06 -25.83
CA VAL A 711 -41.98 -7.04 -26.75
C VAL A 711 -40.73 -6.54 -26.16
N ASP A 712 -39.67 -7.09 -26.64
CA ASP A 712 -38.28 -6.69 -26.54
C ASP A 712 -38.11 -5.17 -26.55
N ILE A 713 -38.32 -4.56 -25.38
CA ILE A 713 -37.87 -3.20 -25.12
C ILE A 713 -36.39 -3.35 -24.83
N LYS A 714 -35.54 -3.28 -25.88
CA LYS A 714 -34.08 -3.16 -25.70
C LYS A 714 -33.83 -2.09 -24.68
N GLU A 715 -33.30 -2.51 -23.52
CA GLU A 715 -32.73 -1.58 -22.58
C GLU A 715 -31.64 -0.77 -23.30
N PRO A 716 -31.50 0.52 -23.05
CA PRO A 716 -30.35 1.27 -23.54
C PRO A 716 -29.08 0.62 -22.98
N GLU A 717 -28.19 0.21 -23.87
CA GLU A 717 -26.88 -0.39 -23.53
C GLU A 717 -26.20 0.50 -22.47
N ASN A 718 -25.92 -0.10 -21.32
CA ASN A 718 -25.05 0.49 -20.31
C ASN A 718 -23.67 0.68 -20.95
N PRO A 719 -23.08 1.87 -20.90
CA PRO A 719 -21.73 2.06 -21.42
C PRO A 719 -20.77 1.11 -20.70
N LYS A 720 -20.11 0.26 -21.47
CA LYS A 720 -19.11 -0.70 -21.01
C LYS A 720 -18.09 0.02 -20.15
N ASN A 721 -17.93 -0.44 -18.92
CA ASN A 721 -16.74 -0.17 -18.14
C ASN A 721 -15.50 -0.64 -18.93
N GLU A 722 -14.80 0.29 -19.53
CA GLU A 722 -13.44 0.05 -20.01
C GLU A 722 -12.55 -0.31 -18.81
N LYS A 723 -12.13 -1.54 -18.79
CA LYS A 723 -11.06 -2.00 -17.91
C LYS A 723 -9.78 -1.27 -18.31
N ILE A 724 -9.36 -0.33 -17.49
CA ILE A 724 -7.99 0.17 -17.49
C ILE A 724 -7.09 -0.93 -16.90
N LYS A 725 -6.10 -1.30 -17.69
CA LYS A 725 -5.02 -2.21 -17.31
C LYS A 725 -4.14 -1.60 -16.21
#